data_457d43e21c0f923abff77bc23d0fe083
#
_entry.id   457d43e21c0f923abff77bc23d0fe083
#
_cell.length_a   1.000
_cell.length_b   1.000
_cell.length_c   1.000
_cell.angle_alpha   90.00
_cell.angle_beta   90.00
_cell.angle_gamma   90.00
#
_symmetry.space_group_name_H-M   'P 1'
#
loop_
_entity.id
_entity.type
_entity.pdbx_description
1 polymer ?
#
loop_
_entity_poly.entity_id
_entity_poly.type
_entity_poly.pdbx_seq_one_letter_code
_entity_poly.pdbx_strand_id
1 'polypeptide(L)'
;MAGDGPVLQKQEKQMLGVYYLIICILIGKELTDFISLFPGAEIQGVTKKKINLCWAKWPAALGAGILTVTWMVYGIAWIAHVVFQREQPLFWGNLLVLVPLGAVLCFLYRRRLRRGWKPAKEDMAARKYIRREGVFFFLLMMFLVWIMFYVFHMKDNILYSGFTVYGDYAPHTAMIRSFSMENNYPTQYPHYGGQDVKYHFMFQFLTGNLEYLGIRLDFAYNLISVLVLLGFFMLLYSLAVRLTGSRMTGVGAILLFFFRSGLTFFRFAAEHIQAGDLWETLKENASFIGYTPNENWGLWNFNVYLNQRHLALGLLMVCLAIWVYLDWVEAGNCHRETGLLWIRGRLFSAEAWKCREPGKALATGVLLGLCSFWNGAAVIGGLLILMGFAVFSDGKLDYVLTAAAAVVFTLLQTSFFIRGSSMSLSFFWGFLAENKSIVGVLWYLIQMSGFFFLGLAVLVLFMKRSERMVLLGFVMPLIFAFTISLTPDINVNHKYIMIAQAFLNMIWADAVRKLWKKNVAGKLAVPVLVICLTATGIYDFAVILKANAPGRRVAVRMDSTLTKWITEHLDSTDLILTPEYSMNEVTMSGAMLYCGWPYYAWSAGYDTNYRAGAAVEIYTSDSPERVKELVEQEGITYLLYEENMTFEENICREDVIAALYPLVYTSDDERIRIYGAGEVSAF
;
A
#
# COMPACT_ATOMS: atom_id res chain seq x y z
N MET A 1 16.09 44.94 -7.04
CA MET A 1 16.17 43.56 -7.55
C MET A 1 16.36 42.60 -6.37
N ALA A 2 15.32 42.38 -5.62
CA ALA A 2 15.33 41.48 -4.44
C ALA A 2 13.93 40.89 -4.29
N GLY A 3 13.52 40.02 -5.21
CA GLY A 3 12.17 39.42 -5.20
C GLY A 3 12.09 37.96 -5.68
N ASP A 4 13.11 37.44 -6.36
CA ASP A 4 13.03 36.11 -7.02
C ASP A 4 13.72 34.96 -6.28
N GLY A 5 14.45 35.23 -5.19
CA GLY A 5 15.28 34.24 -4.51
C GLY A 5 14.49 33.03 -3.93
N PRO A 6 13.43 33.20 -3.12
CA PRO A 6 12.74 32.06 -2.52
C PRO A 6 11.95 31.20 -3.51
N VAL A 7 11.40 31.82 -4.56
CA VAL A 7 10.62 31.10 -5.60
C VAL A 7 11.51 30.26 -6.49
N LEU A 8 12.67 30.79 -6.91
CA LEU A 8 13.68 30.08 -7.68
C LEU A 8 14.24 28.90 -6.89
N GLN A 9 14.58 29.09 -5.61
CA GLN A 9 15.09 28.04 -4.74
C GLN A 9 14.05 26.91 -4.52
N LYS A 10 12.76 27.23 -4.44
CA LYS A 10 11.68 26.24 -4.35
C LYS A 10 11.48 25.47 -5.67
N GLN A 11 11.59 26.16 -6.81
CA GLN A 11 11.52 25.51 -8.14
C GLN A 11 12.72 24.60 -8.41
N GLU A 12 13.94 25.02 -8.04
CA GLU A 12 15.14 24.18 -8.16
C GLU A 12 15.04 22.92 -7.33
N LYS A 13 14.55 23.01 -6.09
CA LYS A 13 14.32 21.81 -5.24
C LYS A 13 13.29 20.85 -5.85
N GLN A 14 12.20 21.34 -6.43
CA GLN A 14 11.19 20.46 -7.09
C GLN A 14 11.78 19.63 -8.25
N MET A 15 12.74 20.18 -8.97
CA MET A 15 13.46 19.46 -10.05
C MET A 15 14.22 18.25 -9.52
N LEU A 16 14.71 18.27 -8.26
CA LEU A 16 15.43 17.14 -7.66
C LEU A 16 14.51 15.95 -7.41
N GLY A 17 13.27 16.17 -6.95
CA GLY A 17 12.29 15.09 -6.79
C GLY A 17 11.89 14.43 -8.11
N VAL A 18 11.76 15.22 -9.19
CA VAL A 18 11.54 14.68 -10.53
C VAL A 18 12.75 13.88 -11.02
N TYR A 19 13.96 14.40 -10.79
CA TYR A 19 15.21 13.69 -11.11
C TYR A 19 15.31 12.36 -10.37
N TYR A 20 14.94 12.31 -9.09
CA TYR A 20 14.87 11.08 -8.29
C TYR A 20 14.01 10.02 -8.99
N LEU A 21 12.78 10.38 -9.40
CA LEU A 21 11.86 9.45 -10.06
C LEU A 21 12.39 8.97 -11.43
N ILE A 22 13.05 9.84 -12.18
CA ILE A 22 13.70 9.47 -13.44
C ILE A 22 14.80 8.44 -13.19
N ILE A 23 15.66 8.65 -12.19
CA ILE A 23 16.71 7.70 -11.80
C ILE A 23 16.08 6.36 -11.40
N CYS A 24 15.00 6.36 -10.60
CA CYS A 24 14.28 5.13 -10.25
C CYS A 24 13.85 4.34 -11.50
N ILE A 25 13.18 4.97 -12.46
CA ILE A 25 12.70 4.32 -13.68
C ILE A 25 13.88 3.77 -14.51
N LEU A 26 14.95 4.55 -14.66
CA LEU A 26 16.09 4.15 -15.49
C LEU A 26 16.90 3.02 -14.84
N ILE A 27 17.14 3.07 -13.55
CA ILE A 27 17.81 1.98 -12.80
C ILE A 27 16.95 0.73 -12.81
N GLY A 28 15.65 0.86 -12.56
CA GLY A 28 14.74 -0.29 -12.62
C GLY A 28 14.69 -0.93 -14.00
N LYS A 29 14.77 -0.11 -15.07
CA LYS A 29 14.91 -0.64 -16.45
C LYS A 29 16.20 -1.42 -16.61
N GLU A 30 17.34 -0.91 -16.16
CA GLU A 30 18.62 -1.64 -16.25
C GLU A 30 18.57 -2.94 -15.44
N LEU A 31 17.95 -2.93 -14.25
CA LEU A 31 17.78 -4.13 -13.42
C LEU A 31 16.88 -5.18 -14.10
N THR A 32 15.74 -4.79 -14.63
CA THR A 32 14.79 -5.70 -15.28
C THR A 32 15.36 -6.26 -16.58
N ASP A 33 16.16 -5.48 -17.31
CA ASP A 33 16.89 -5.94 -18.50
C ASP A 33 18.04 -6.88 -18.13
N PHE A 34 18.79 -6.59 -17.05
CA PHE A 34 19.87 -7.45 -16.54
C PHE A 34 19.38 -8.82 -16.12
N ILE A 35 18.27 -8.89 -15.39
CA ILE A 35 17.66 -10.14 -14.94
C ILE A 35 16.94 -10.86 -16.10
N SER A 36 16.85 -10.25 -17.29
CA SER A 36 16.15 -10.78 -18.46
C SER A 36 14.70 -11.17 -18.18
N LEU A 37 13.98 -10.34 -17.41
CA LEU A 37 12.57 -10.61 -17.08
C LEU A 37 11.65 -10.60 -18.31
N PHE A 38 12.05 -9.91 -19.37
CA PHE A 38 11.29 -9.77 -20.62
C PHE A 38 12.18 -10.15 -21.81
N PRO A 39 12.45 -11.43 -22.04
CA PRO A 39 13.27 -11.86 -23.18
C PRO A 39 12.57 -11.58 -24.51
N GLY A 40 13.18 -10.75 -25.35
CA GLY A 40 12.67 -10.39 -26.67
C GLY A 40 11.59 -9.29 -26.68
N ALA A 41 11.21 -8.85 -27.88
CA ALA A 41 10.20 -7.81 -28.11
C ALA A 41 8.76 -8.33 -27.98
N GLU A 42 8.54 -9.63 -28.11
CA GLU A 42 7.23 -10.26 -28.14
C GLU A 42 7.25 -11.60 -27.39
N ILE A 43 6.46 -11.70 -26.33
CA ILE A 43 6.18 -12.99 -25.69
C ILE A 43 4.92 -13.57 -26.32
N GLN A 44 5.01 -14.81 -26.79
CA GLN A 44 3.83 -15.58 -27.14
C GLN A 44 3.21 -16.11 -25.85
N GLY A 45 2.06 -15.55 -25.45
CA GLY A 45 1.28 -16.07 -24.31
C GLY A 45 0.66 -17.44 -24.61
N VAL A 46 -0.02 -18.02 -23.63
CA VAL A 46 -0.76 -19.30 -23.70
C VAL A 46 -1.60 -19.43 -24.98
N THR A 47 -2.06 -18.33 -25.53
CA THR A 47 -2.88 -18.27 -26.74
C THR A 47 -2.08 -18.03 -28.02
N LYS A 48 -0.76 -18.01 -27.98
CA LYS A 48 0.15 -17.69 -29.10
C LYS A 48 -0.13 -16.32 -29.77
N LYS A 49 -0.78 -15.40 -29.07
CA LYS A 49 -1.00 -14.04 -29.54
C LYS A 49 0.12 -13.11 -29.10
N LYS A 50 0.52 -12.22 -30.00
CA LYS A 50 1.52 -11.19 -29.70
C LYS A 50 1.01 -10.24 -28.63
N ILE A 51 1.81 -10.04 -27.58
CA ILE A 51 1.54 -9.16 -26.46
C ILE A 51 2.44 -7.94 -26.59
N ASN A 52 1.88 -6.75 -26.40
CA ASN A 52 2.69 -5.55 -26.31
C ASN A 52 3.36 -5.47 -24.92
N LEU A 53 4.67 -5.65 -24.90
CA LEU A 53 5.46 -5.65 -23.67
C LEU A 53 5.65 -4.24 -23.05
N CYS A 54 5.31 -3.16 -23.76
CA CYS A 54 5.47 -1.80 -23.24
C CYS A 54 4.73 -1.64 -21.91
N TRP A 55 3.48 -2.11 -21.83
CA TRP A 55 2.62 -2.04 -20.65
C TRP A 55 3.02 -2.98 -19.50
N ALA A 56 4.00 -3.85 -19.71
CA ALA A 56 4.60 -4.68 -18.66
C ALA A 56 6.00 -4.16 -18.27
N LYS A 57 6.82 -3.75 -19.23
CA LYS A 57 8.20 -3.31 -18.98
C LYS A 57 8.30 -2.03 -18.16
N TRP A 58 7.48 -1.01 -18.48
CA TRP A 58 7.51 0.25 -17.77
C TRP A 58 7.10 0.13 -16.30
N PRO A 59 5.97 -0.53 -15.97
CA PRO A 59 5.60 -0.75 -14.57
C PRO A 59 6.63 -1.58 -13.79
N ALA A 60 7.19 -2.61 -14.42
CA ALA A 60 8.23 -3.42 -13.80
C ALA A 60 9.49 -2.60 -13.50
N ALA A 61 9.91 -1.75 -14.46
CA ALA A 61 11.02 -0.83 -14.26
C ALA A 61 10.73 0.18 -13.14
N LEU A 62 9.53 0.77 -13.13
CA LEU A 62 9.11 1.68 -12.07
C LEU A 62 9.17 1.01 -10.69
N GLY A 63 8.54 -0.17 -10.53
CA GLY A 63 8.49 -0.88 -9.26
C GLY A 63 9.86 -1.31 -8.75
N ALA A 64 10.65 -1.99 -9.61
CA ALA A 64 12.00 -2.44 -9.25
C ALA A 64 12.93 -1.27 -8.91
N GLY A 65 12.84 -0.16 -9.67
CA GLY A 65 13.66 1.01 -9.44
C GLY A 65 13.28 1.79 -8.19
N ILE A 66 12.00 2.04 -7.95
CA ILE A 66 11.52 2.65 -6.69
C ILE A 66 12.02 1.83 -5.51
N LEU A 67 11.78 0.51 -5.55
CA LEU A 67 12.18 -0.37 -4.47
C LEU A 67 13.69 -0.27 -4.18
N THR A 68 14.53 -0.41 -5.21
CA THR A 68 15.99 -0.45 -5.05
C THR A 68 16.58 0.90 -4.65
N VAL A 69 16.24 1.97 -5.40
CA VAL A 69 16.84 3.31 -5.16
C VAL A 69 16.41 3.85 -3.80
N THR A 70 15.15 3.63 -3.40
CA THR A 70 14.67 4.12 -2.10
C THR A 70 15.37 3.42 -0.94
N TRP A 71 15.59 2.10 -1.02
CA TRP A 71 16.39 1.38 -0.02
C TRP A 71 17.84 1.87 0.05
N MET A 72 18.45 2.17 -1.09
CA MET A 72 19.82 2.74 -1.10
C MET A 72 19.87 4.11 -0.42
N VAL A 73 18.91 5.01 -0.75
CA VAL A 73 18.87 6.35 -0.14
C VAL A 73 18.60 6.24 1.36
N TYR A 74 17.65 5.40 1.78
CA TYR A 74 17.37 5.17 3.19
C TYR A 74 18.59 4.64 3.94
N GLY A 75 19.27 3.62 3.42
CA GLY A 75 20.43 3.02 4.06
C GLY A 75 21.60 4.00 4.22
N ILE A 76 21.88 4.82 3.20
CA ILE A 76 22.92 5.86 3.27
C ILE A 76 22.52 6.98 4.24
N ALA A 77 21.23 7.42 4.23
CA ALA A 77 20.74 8.41 5.18
C ALA A 77 20.84 7.91 6.63
N TRP A 78 20.44 6.65 6.86
CA TRP A 78 20.59 6.00 8.17
C TRP A 78 22.05 5.96 8.65
N ILE A 79 22.97 5.52 7.79
CA ILE A 79 24.41 5.51 8.10
C ILE A 79 24.92 6.92 8.38
N ALA A 80 24.55 7.90 7.58
CA ALA A 80 24.96 9.29 7.74
C ALA A 80 24.54 9.84 9.11
N HIS A 81 23.32 9.56 9.57
CA HIS A 81 22.80 10.04 10.85
C HIS A 81 23.33 9.21 12.02
N VAL A 82 23.07 7.89 12.02
CA VAL A 82 23.35 7.03 13.18
C VAL A 82 24.83 6.76 13.41
N VAL A 83 25.61 6.59 12.32
CA VAL A 83 27.06 6.28 12.44
C VAL A 83 27.91 7.52 12.41
N PHE A 84 27.61 8.47 11.53
CA PHE A 84 28.43 9.68 11.33
C PHE A 84 27.82 10.93 11.96
N GLN A 85 26.68 10.84 12.64
CA GLN A 85 26.02 11.94 13.37
C GLN A 85 25.84 13.20 12.52
N ARG A 86 25.42 13.02 11.25
CA ARG A 86 25.19 14.14 10.34
C ARG A 86 23.77 14.70 10.55
N GLU A 87 23.68 16.02 10.67
CA GLU A 87 22.41 16.74 10.87
C GLU A 87 21.44 16.65 9.69
N GLN A 88 21.94 16.44 8.47
CA GLN A 88 21.11 16.39 7.25
C GLN A 88 21.22 15.03 6.56
N PRO A 89 20.68 13.96 7.15
CA PRO A 89 20.83 12.60 6.62
C PRO A 89 20.26 12.42 5.21
N LEU A 90 19.11 13.01 4.90
CA LEU A 90 18.50 12.95 3.57
C LEU A 90 19.34 13.64 2.49
N PHE A 91 20.03 14.72 2.82
CA PHE A 91 20.99 15.34 1.89
C PHE A 91 22.08 14.35 1.47
N TRP A 92 22.72 13.70 2.45
CA TRP A 92 23.76 12.71 2.17
C TRP A 92 23.22 11.46 1.46
N GLY A 93 22.07 10.97 1.87
CA GLY A 93 21.39 9.85 1.23
C GLY A 93 21.14 10.10 -0.25
N ASN A 94 20.54 11.23 -0.59
CA ASN A 94 20.27 11.59 -1.97
C ASN A 94 21.55 11.89 -2.77
N LEU A 95 22.50 12.65 -2.22
CA LEU A 95 23.74 13.01 -2.90
C LEU A 95 24.55 11.78 -3.28
N LEU A 96 24.82 10.90 -2.29
CA LEU A 96 25.69 9.74 -2.47
C LEU A 96 25.03 8.60 -3.27
N VAL A 97 23.71 8.62 -3.46
CA VAL A 97 23.02 7.65 -4.30
C VAL A 97 22.72 8.21 -5.68
N LEU A 98 22.08 9.37 -5.78
CA LEU A 98 21.59 9.86 -7.07
C LEU A 98 22.71 10.32 -8.01
N VAL A 99 23.78 10.93 -7.46
CA VAL A 99 24.89 11.40 -8.31
C VAL A 99 25.67 10.24 -8.94
N PRO A 100 26.12 9.21 -8.17
CA PRO A 100 26.77 8.05 -8.78
C PRO A 100 25.87 7.27 -9.73
N LEU A 101 24.60 7.04 -9.37
CA LEU A 101 23.66 6.34 -10.26
C LEU A 101 23.43 7.12 -11.55
N GLY A 102 23.29 8.45 -11.48
CA GLY A 102 23.21 9.31 -12.65
C GLY A 102 24.45 9.23 -13.55
N ALA A 103 25.65 9.24 -12.95
CA ALA A 103 26.90 9.10 -13.67
C ALA A 103 27.01 7.71 -14.37
N VAL A 104 26.67 6.64 -13.67
CA VAL A 104 26.64 5.28 -14.24
C VAL A 104 25.65 5.19 -15.41
N LEU A 105 24.44 5.72 -15.25
CA LEU A 105 23.46 5.77 -16.35
C LEU A 105 23.96 6.56 -17.55
N CYS A 106 24.51 7.76 -17.32
CA CYS A 106 25.11 8.56 -18.40
C CYS A 106 26.22 7.80 -19.14
N PHE A 107 27.08 7.09 -18.41
CA PHE A 107 28.14 6.27 -19.00
C PHE A 107 27.56 5.13 -19.84
N LEU A 108 26.60 4.37 -19.31
CA LEU A 108 25.97 3.25 -20.00
C LEU A 108 25.26 3.69 -21.28
N TYR A 109 24.48 4.79 -21.23
CA TYR A 109 23.76 5.30 -22.39
C TYR A 109 24.70 5.89 -23.43
N ARG A 110 25.75 6.64 -23.06
CA ARG A 110 26.81 7.10 -23.97
C ARG A 110 27.52 5.93 -24.68
N ARG A 111 27.84 4.85 -23.93
CA ARG A 111 28.45 3.65 -24.50
C ARG A 111 27.54 2.97 -25.51
N ARG A 112 26.22 2.87 -25.23
CA ARG A 112 25.22 2.31 -26.15
C ARG A 112 25.08 3.15 -27.42
N LEU A 113 25.00 4.45 -27.30
CA LEU A 113 24.95 5.38 -28.45
C LEU A 113 26.18 5.27 -29.34
N ARG A 114 27.40 5.22 -28.76
CA ARG A 114 28.65 5.03 -29.52
C ARG A 114 28.71 3.67 -30.25
N ARG A 115 28.03 2.65 -29.74
CA ARG A 115 27.92 1.33 -30.39
C ARG A 115 26.82 1.25 -31.46
N GLY A 116 26.24 2.38 -31.85
CA GLY A 116 25.21 2.44 -32.88
C GLY A 116 23.87 1.84 -32.44
N TRP A 117 23.56 1.90 -31.13
CA TRP A 117 22.25 1.46 -30.62
C TRP A 117 21.13 2.20 -31.36
N LYS A 118 20.25 1.43 -32.00
CA LYS A 118 19.02 1.93 -32.60
C LYS A 118 17.86 1.37 -31.79
N PRO A 119 16.87 2.21 -31.38
CA PRO A 119 15.66 1.68 -30.76
C PRO A 119 15.03 0.63 -31.68
N ALA A 120 14.57 -0.46 -31.11
CA ALA A 120 13.90 -1.51 -31.89
C ALA A 120 12.76 -0.89 -32.71
N LYS A 121 12.75 -1.13 -34.02
CA LYS A 121 11.66 -0.68 -34.88
C LYS A 121 10.39 -1.39 -34.43
N GLU A 122 9.45 -0.65 -33.88
CA GLU A 122 8.12 -1.17 -33.57
C GLU A 122 7.38 -1.53 -34.86
N ASP A 123 6.76 -2.70 -34.86
CA ASP A 123 5.90 -3.14 -35.96
C ASP A 123 4.71 -2.18 -36.13
N MET A 124 4.44 -1.73 -37.38
CA MET A 124 3.34 -0.80 -37.68
C MET A 124 1.97 -1.33 -37.26
N ALA A 125 1.75 -2.64 -37.28
CA ALA A 125 0.53 -3.29 -36.81
C ALA A 125 0.40 -3.15 -35.27
N ALA A 126 1.50 -3.19 -34.52
CA ALA A 126 1.51 -2.97 -33.08
C ALA A 126 1.15 -1.51 -32.73
N ARG A 127 1.57 -0.51 -33.52
CA ARG A 127 1.33 0.91 -33.26
C ARG A 127 -0.16 1.27 -33.15
N LYS A 128 -1.04 0.67 -33.96
CA LYS A 128 -2.49 0.94 -33.90
C LYS A 128 -3.11 0.50 -32.55
N TYR A 129 -2.67 -0.63 -32.04
CA TYR A 129 -3.15 -1.14 -30.75
C TYR A 129 -2.53 -0.38 -29.59
N ILE A 130 -1.24 -0.04 -29.65
CA ILE A 130 -0.56 0.81 -28.66
C ILE A 130 -1.31 2.13 -28.47
N ARG A 131 -1.76 2.76 -29.55
CA ARG A 131 -2.50 4.03 -29.46
C ARG A 131 -3.83 3.87 -28.70
N ARG A 132 -4.61 2.80 -28.95
CA ARG A 132 -5.89 2.58 -28.27
C ARG A 132 -5.70 2.22 -26.79
N GLU A 133 -4.74 1.37 -26.48
CA GLU A 133 -4.35 1.01 -25.11
C GLU A 133 -3.79 2.25 -24.39
N GLY A 134 -2.98 3.07 -25.07
CA GLY A 134 -2.45 4.31 -24.54
C GLY A 134 -3.54 5.32 -24.16
N VAL A 135 -4.58 5.47 -24.99
CA VAL A 135 -5.74 6.32 -24.66
C VAL A 135 -6.46 5.77 -23.41
N PHE A 136 -6.67 4.46 -23.32
CA PHE A 136 -7.29 3.86 -22.14
C PHE A 136 -6.48 4.13 -20.86
N PHE A 137 -5.17 3.89 -20.88
CA PHE A 137 -4.30 4.14 -19.72
C PHE A 137 -4.15 5.63 -19.39
N PHE A 138 -4.20 6.50 -20.39
CA PHE A 138 -4.23 7.95 -20.16
C PHE A 138 -5.51 8.37 -19.44
N LEU A 139 -6.68 7.91 -19.90
CA LEU A 139 -7.96 8.19 -19.23
C LEU A 139 -7.99 7.60 -17.81
N LEU A 140 -7.47 6.39 -17.64
CA LEU A 140 -7.33 5.78 -16.32
C LEU A 140 -6.40 6.60 -15.41
N MET A 141 -5.26 7.07 -15.92
CA MET A 141 -4.35 7.95 -15.19
C MET A 141 -5.06 9.24 -14.74
N MET A 142 -5.79 9.89 -15.65
CA MET A 142 -6.54 11.12 -15.32
C MET A 142 -7.61 10.85 -14.24
N PHE A 143 -8.30 9.71 -14.30
CA PHE A 143 -9.23 9.29 -13.27
C PHE A 143 -8.52 9.05 -11.92
N LEU A 144 -7.37 8.38 -11.91
CA LEU A 144 -6.60 8.15 -10.68
C LEU A 144 -6.06 9.46 -10.09
N VAL A 145 -5.56 10.37 -10.92
CA VAL A 145 -5.16 11.72 -10.47
C VAL A 145 -6.34 12.41 -9.81
N TRP A 146 -7.50 12.43 -10.50
CA TRP A 146 -8.70 13.08 -9.97
C TRP A 146 -9.10 12.51 -8.61
N ILE A 147 -9.25 11.20 -8.46
CA ILE A 147 -9.72 10.60 -7.20
C ILE A 147 -8.71 10.75 -6.06
N MET A 148 -7.40 10.67 -6.33
CA MET A 148 -6.36 10.83 -5.32
C MET A 148 -6.33 12.27 -4.78
N PHE A 149 -6.44 13.28 -5.65
CA PHE A 149 -6.53 14.68 -5.23
C PHE A 149 -7.91 15.04 -4.69
N TYR A 150 -8.97 14.34 -5.06
CA TYR A 150 -10.29 14.53 -4.47
C TYR A 150 -10.30 14.19 -2.98
N VAL A 151 -9.61 13.13 -2.57
CA VAL A 151 -9.57 12.69 -1.17
C VAL A 151 -8.41 13.28 -0.35
N PHE A 152 -7.36 13.82 -1.00
CA PHE A 152 -6.20 14.37 -0.30
C PHE A 152 -5.53 15.47 -1.12
N HIS A 153 -5.62 16.70 -0.65
CA HIS A 153 -5.01 17.85 -1.31
C HIS A 153 -4.74 18.99 -0.32
N MET A 154 -3.85 19.90 -0.70
CA MET A 154 -3.54 21.11 0.05
C MET A 154 -3.98 22.34 -0.75
N LYS A 155 -4.69 23.25 -0.09
CA LYS A 155 -5.08 24.55 -0.63
C LYS A 155 -4.88 25.62 0.43
N ASP A 156 -4.26 26.74 0.09
CA ASP A 156 -4.04 27.89 0.99
C ASP A 156 -3.35 27.49 2.32
N ASN A 157 -2.32 26.63 2.24
CA ASN A 157 -1.61 26.01 3.34
C ASN A 157 -2.48 25.17 4.32
N ILE A 158 -3.70 24.84 3.93
CA ILE A 158 -4.57 23.92 4.66
C ILE A 158 -4.55 22.57 3.93
N LEU A 159 -4.21 21.50 4.66
CA LEU A 159 -4.28 20.13 4.20
C LEU A 159 -5.69 19.61 4.43
N TYR A 160 -6.31 19.10 3.37
CA TYR A 160 -7.63 18.49 3.40
C TYR A 160 -7.51 16.98 3.22
N SER A 161 -7.99 16.21 4.17
CA SER A 161 -8.11 14.76 4.12
C SER A 161 -9.56 14.33 4.11
N GLY A 162 -9.93 13.45 3.22
CA GLY A 162 -11.28 12.90 3.13
C GLY A 162 -11.68 12.11 4.37
N PHE A 163 -12.94 12.18 4.75
CA PHE A 163 -13.48 11.52 5.95
C PHE A 163 -13.29 10.00 5.95
N THR A 164 -13.43 9.33 4.79
CA THR A 164 -13.28 7.86 4.72
C THR A 164 -11.83 7.39 4.73
N VAL A 165 -10.86 8.28 4.67
CA VAL A 165 -9.43 7.96 4.54
C VAL A 165 -8.56 8.57 5.63
N TYR A 166 -9.04 9.55 6.41
CA TYR A 166 -8.20 10.26 7.36
C TYR A 166 -7.62 9.36 8.47
N GLY A 167 -8.35 8.32 8.87
CA GLY A 167 -7.91 7.38 9.89
C GLY A 167 -6.61 6.64 9.54
N ASP A 168 -6.40 6.28 8.27
CA ASP A 168 -5.13 5.74 7.80
C ASP A 168 -4.12 6.85 7.42
N TYR A 169 -4.62 8.00 6.94
CA TYR A 169 -3.72 9.08 6.52
C TYR A 169 -3.05 9.78 7.70
N ALA A 170 -3.69 9.86 8.86
CA ALA A 170 -3.10 10.46 10.04
C ALA A 170 -1.74 9.82 10.41
N PRO A 171 -1.65 8.51 10.69
CA PRO A 171 -0.36 7.90 10.98
C PRO A 171 0.59 7.88 9.76
N HIS A 172 0.07 7.76 8.52
CA HIS A 172 0.92 7.78 7.35
C HIS A 172 1.57 9.14 7.11
N THR A 173 0.80 10.23 7.26
CA THR A 173 1.34 11.59 7.04
C THR A 173 2.26 12.03 8.19
N ALA A 174 1.97 11.65 9.43
CA ALA A 174 2.90 11.84 10.54
C ALA A 174 4.24 11.15 10.27
N MET A 175 4.20 9.88 9.79
CA MET A 175 5.41 9.14 9.40
C MET A 175 6.14 9.78 8.21
N ILE A 176 5.44 10.32 7.21
CA ILE A 176 6.04 11.05 6.08
C ILE A 176 6.79 12.27 6.60
N ARG A 177 6.12 13.06 7.43
CA ARG A 177 6.65 14.31 7.99
C ARG A 177 7.83 14.07 8.93
N SER A 178 7.82 12.98 9.71
CA SER A 178 8.95 12.63 10.58
C SER A 178 10.26 12.41 9.80
N PHE A 179 10.19 11.88 8.58
CA PHE A 179 11.36 11.77 7.71
C PHE A 179 11.76 13.10 7.07
N SER A 180 10.78 13.88 6.59
CA SER A 180 11.08 15.11 5.85
C SER A 180 11.50 16.28 6.76
N MET A 181 11.06 16.29 8.03
CA MET A 181 11.25 17.40 8.96
C MET A 181 12.13 17.05 10.18
N GLU A 182 11.95 15.85 10.77
CA GLU A 182 12.50 15.54 12.10
C GLU A 182 13.66 14.50 12.08
N ASN A 183 14.18 14.15 10.92
CA ASN A 183 15.30 13.20 10.81
C ASN A 183 15.07 11.87 11.56
N ASN A 184 13.93 11.21 11.32
CA ASN A 184 13.51 9.99 12.02
C ASN A 184 14.47 8.78 11.77
N TYR A 185 15.65 8.80 12.41
CA TYR A 185 16.68 7.76 12.38
C TYR A 185 17.33 7.60 13.74
N PRO A 186 17.38 6.38 14.35
CA PRO A 186 16.72 5.14 13.92
C PRO A 186 15.20 5.33 13.82
N THR A 187 14.58 4.70 12.81
CA THR A 187 13.18 4.93 12.52
C THR A 187 12.25 4.48 13.64
N GLN A 188 11.41 5.40 14.08
CA GLN A 188 10.38 5.22 15.10
C GLN A 188 8.99 5.41 14.49
N TYR A 189 7.96 5.03 15.24
CA TYR A 189 6.57 5.27 14.87
C TYR A 189 6.05 6.56 15.54
N PRO A 190 5.75 7.64 14.81
CA PRO A 190 5.46 8.96 15.41
C PRO A 190 4.30 8.98 16.40
N HIS A 191 3.30 8.12 16.28
CA HIS A 191 2.23 7.98 17.26
C HIS A 191 2.62 7.17 18.51
N TYR A 192 3.84 6.65 18.58
CA TYR A 192 4.39 5.90 19.71
C TYR A 192 5.92 6.00 19.70
N GLY A 193 6.44 7.20 19.85
CA GLY A 193 7.86 7.52 19.81
C GLY A 193 8.68 6.83 20.92
N GLY A 194 10.01 6.88 20.82
CA GLY A 194 10.93 6.28 21.77
C GLY A 194 11.07 4.76 21.67
N GLN A 195 10.46 4.11 20.69
CA GLN A 195 10.55 2.65 20.48
C GLN A 195 10.79 2.30 19.01
N ASP A 196 11.30 1.06 18.77
CA ASP A 196 11.53 0.53 17.44
C ASP A 196 10.24 0.51 16.59
N VAL A 197 10.37 0.79 15.30
CA VAL A 197 9.25 0.81 14.38
C VAL A 197 8.68 -0.61 14.14
N LYS A 198 7.43 -0.84 14.50
CA LYS A 198 6.73 -2.12 14.24
C LYS A 198 5.87 -2.09 12.96
N TYR A 199 5.84 -0.99 12.24
CA TYR A 199 5.04 -0.78 11.05
C TYR A 199 5.90 -0.66 9.79
N HIS A 200 5.38 -1.04 8.66
CA HIS A 200 6.06 -0.85 7.36
C HIS A 200 6.04 0.63 6.97
N PHE A 201 7.19 1.19 6.65
CA PHE A 201 7.36 2.64 6.50
C PHE A 201 8.01 3.10 5.19
N MET A 202 8.49 2.20 4.35
CA MET A 202 9.28 2.58 3.18
C MET A 202 8.51 3.40 2.14
N PHE A 203 7.18 3.24 2.05
CA PHE A 203 6.35 4.08 1.20
C PHE A 203 6.27 5.52 1.74
N GLN A 204 6.13 5.65 3.05
CA GLN A 204 6.12 6.92 3.76
C GLN A 204 7.49 7.59 3.69
N PHE A 205 8.56 6.81 3.85
CA PHE A 205 9.94 7.30 3.65
C PHE A 205 10.15 7.86 2.23
N LEU A 206 9.75 7.12 1.18
CA LEU A 206 9.84 7.65 -0.20
C LEU A 206 9.10 8.97 -0.34
N THR A 207 7.89 9.06 0.19
CA THR A 207 7.07 10.27 0.10
C THR A 207 7.71 11.43 0.86
N GLY A 208 8.24 11.18 2.07
CA GLY A 208 8.96 12.17 2.88
C GLY A 208 10.25 12.62 2.20
N ASN A 209 10.99 11.69 1.56
CA ASN A 209 12.17 12.06 0.78
C ASN A 209 11.82 12.95 -0.43
N LEU A 210 10.71 12.67 -1.12
CA LEU A 210 10.25 13.54 -2.20
C LEU A 210 9.79 14.92 -1.69
N GLU A 211 9.20 14.98 -0.50
CA GLU A 211 8.87 16.24 0.16
C GLU A 211 10.14 17.02 0.53
N TYR A 212 11.14 16.36 1.11
CA TYR A 212 12.45 16.95 1.36
C TYR A 212 13.12 17.50 0.09
N LEU A 213 12.98 16.80 -1.04
CA LEU A 213 13.44 17.22 -2.36
C LEU A 213 12.56 18.31 -3.02
N GLY A 214 11.63 18.90 -2.27
CA GLY A 214 10.85 20.08 -2.65
C GLY A 214 9.50 19.81 -3.31
N ILE A 215 9.06 18.58 -3.44
CA ILE A 215 7.70 18.27 -3.90
C ILE A 215 6.73 18.44 -2.72
N ARG A 216 5.72 19.28 -2.85
CA ARG A 216 4.73 19.52 -1.79
C ARG A 216 4.08 18.18 -1.35
N LEU A 217 3.81 18.01 -0.06
CA LEU A 217 3.33 16.79 0.58
C LEU A 217 2.20 16.08 -0.18
N ASP A 218 1.15 16.82 -0.54
CA ASP A 218 0.00 16.26 -1.25
C ASP A 218 0.36 15.79 -2.68
N PHE A 219 1.24 16.50 -3.38
CA PHE A 219 1.76 16.07 -4.68
C PHE A 219 2.68 14.85 -4.55
N ALA A 220 3.59 14.82 -3.57
CA ALA A 220 4.48 13.69 -3.35
C ALA A 220 3.67 12.41 -3.07
N TYR A 221 2.71 12.48 -2.16
CA TYR A 221 1.89 11.34 -1.76
C TYR A 221 0.96 10.87 -2.90
N ASN A 222 0.28 11.80 -3.59
CA ASN A 222 -0.62 11.47 -4.70
C ASN A 222 0.13 10.98 -5.93
N LEU A 223 1.26 11.59 -6.31
CA LEU A 223 2.03 11.21 -7.51
C LEU A 223 2.51 9.76 -7.42
N ILE A 224 3.14 9.38 -6.30
CA ILE A 224 3.59 7.99 -6.11
C ILE A 224 2.41 7.04 -6.11
N SER A 225 1.31 7.40 -5.43
CA SER A 225 0.09 6.59 -5.40
C SER A 225 -0.49 6.35 -6.80
N VAL A 226 -0.57 7.38 -7.62
CA VAL A 226 -1.04 7.28 -9.02
C VAL A 226 -0.10 6.41 -9.85
N LEU A 227 1.21 6.64 -9.77
CA LEU A 227 2.20 5.92 -10.57
C LEU A 227 2.21 4.42 -10.26
N VAL A 228 2.19 4.03 -8.97
CA VAL A 228 2.25 2.62 -8.58
C VAL A 228 0.92 1.91 -8.85
N LEU A 229 -0.23 2.55 -8.63
CA LEU A 229 -1.54 1.96 -8.91
C LEU A 229 -1.78 1.82 -10.42
N LEU A 230 -1.41 2.82 -11.22
CA LEU A 230 -1.44 2.73 -12.68
C LEU A 230 -0.51 1.63 -13.19
N GLY A 231 0.70 1.53 -12.61
CA GLY A 231 1.66 0.47 -12.91
C GLY A 231 1.11 -0.93 -12.61
N PHE A 232 0.45 -1.09 -11.46
CA PHE A 232 -0.26 -2.32 -11.13
C PHE A 232 -1.33 -2.65 -12.17
N PHE A 233 -2.17 -1.71 -12.56
CA PHE A 233 -3.20 -1.93 -13.58
C PHE A 233 -2.62 -2.26 -14.97
N MET A 234 -1.52 -1.65 -15.35
CA MET A 234 -0.83 -1.98 -16.60
C MET A 234 -0.29 -3.42 -16.59
N LEU A 235 0.29 -3.88 -15.48
CA LEU A 235 0.73 -5.26 -15.33
C LEU A 235 -0.44 -6.24 -15.23
N LEU A 236 -1.49 -5.94 -14.48
CA LEU A 236 -2.71 -6.75 -14.41
C LEU A 236 -3.35 -6.93 -15.79
N TYR A 237 -3.45 -5.84 -16.56
CA TYR A 237 -3.91 -5.87 -17.94
C TYR A 237 -3.03 -6.79 -18.80
N SER A 238 -1.71 -6.64 -18.69
CA SER A 238 -0.75 -7.44 -19.46
C SER A 238 -0.83 -8.92 -19.11
N LEU A 239 -0.99 -9.25 -17.82
CA LEU A 239 -1.23 -10.62 -17.35
C LEU A 239 -2.53 -11.20 -17.91
N ALA A 240 -3.63 -10.43 -17.86
CA ALA A 240 -4.92 -10.86 -18.40
C ALA A 240 -4.83 -11.12 -19.91
N VAL A 241 -4.15 -10.24 -20.67
CA VAL A 241 -3.91 -10.44 -22.10
C VAL A 241 -3.03 -11.67 -22.37
N ARG A 242 -1.99 -11.89 -21.56
CA ARG A 242 -1.12 -13.07 -21.66
C ARG A 242 -1.89 -14.38 -21.43
N LEU A 243 -2.73 -14.42 -20.40
CA LEU A 243 -3.50 -15.61 -20.04
C LEU A 243 -4.64 -15.92 -21.02
N THR A 244 -5.32 -14.90 -21.55
CA THR A 244 -6.57 -15.08 -22.29
C THR A 244 -6.49 -14.68 -23.77
N GLY A 245 -5.44 -13.97 -24.17
CA GLY A 245 -5.29 -13.36 -25.49
C GLY A 245 -6.27 -12.26 -25.78
N SER A 246 -6.94 -11.69 -24.75
CA SER A 246 -8.01 -10.72 -24.92
C SER A 246 -7.75 -9.40 -24.18
N ARG A 247 -7.69 -8.31 -24.93
CA ARG A 247 -7.59 -6.95 -24.39
C ARG A 247 -8.83 -6.56 -23.58
N MET A 248 -10.00 -7.00 -24.03
CA MET A 248 -11.26 -6.76 -23.29
C MET A 248 -11.27 -7.42 -21.91
N THR A 249 -10.62 -8.57 -21.77
CA THR A 249 -10.43 -9.21 -20.46
C THR A 249 -9.57 -8.35 -19.56
N GLY A 250 -8.50 -7.74 -20.09
CA GLY A 250 -7.64 -6.84 -19.32
C GLY A 250 -8.39 -5.60 -18.82
N VAL A 251 -9.16 -4.96 -19.70
CA VAL A 251 -10.01 -3.81 -19.32
C VAL A 251 -11.08 -4.23 -18.29
N GLY A 252 -11.76 -5.35 -18.53
CA GLY A 252 -12.78 -5.87 -17.61
C GLY A 252 -12.22 -6.20 -16.22
N ALA A 253 -11.02 -6.76 -16.13
CA ALA A 253 -10.37 -7.04 -14.85
C ALA A 253 -10.10 -5.76 -14.05
N ILE A 254 -9.68 -4.67 -14.71
CA ILE A 254 -9.47 -3.36 -14.08
C ILE A 254 -10.82 -2.76 -13.62
N LEU A 255 -11.87 -2.84 -14.44
CA LEU A 255 -13.19 -2.33 -14.04
C LEU A 255 -13.76 -3.08 -12.84
N LEU A 256 -13.64 -4.41 -12.80
CA LEU A 256 -14.06 -5.22 -11.66
C LEU A 256 -13.22 -4.94 -10.39
N PHE A 257 -12.03 -4.40 -10.51
CA PHE A 257 -11.24 -4.00 -9.35
C PHE A 257 -11.84 -2.77 -8.63
N PHE A 258 -12.40 -1.83 -9.38
CA PHE A 258 -13.04 -0.65 -8.79
C PHE A 258 -14.40 -0.96 -8.16
N PHE A 259 -15.12 -1.94 -8.71
CA PHE A 259 -16.51 -2.21 -8.37
C PHE A 259 -16.66 -3.63 -7.84
N ARG A 260 -16.49 -3.80 -6.53
CA ARG A 260 -16.61 -5.11 -5.89
C ARG A 260 -18.00 -5.74 -6.09
N SER A 261 -18.06 -7.06 -6.11
CA SER A 261 -19.28 -7.82 -5.96
C SER A 261 -19.72 -7.90 -4.49
N GLY A 262 -21.00 -7.96 -4.21
CA GLY A 262 -21.57 -8.14 -2.88
C GLY A 262 -23.12 -8.19 -2.94
N LEU A 263 -23.76 -8.69 -1.89
CA LEU A 263 -25.23 -8.65 -1.75
C LEU A 263 -25.72 -7.37 -1.08
N THR A 264 -24.83 -6.57 -0.50
CA THR A 264 -25.15 -5.41 0.32
C THR A 264 -26.09 -4.44 -0.37
N PHE A 265 -25.77 -4.02 -1.59
CA PHE A 265 -26.63 -3.08 -2.35
C PHE A 265 -28.02 -3.65 -2.63
N PHE A 266 -28.11 -4.94 -2.95
CA PHE A 266 -29.41 -5.57 -3.28
C PHE A 266 -30.31 -5.67 -2.05
N ARG A 267 -29.76 -5.98 -0.88
CA ARG A 267 -30.49 -5.99 0.39
C ARG A 267 -30.96 -4.59 0.75
N PHE A 268 -30.07 -3.65 0.72
CA PHE A 268 -30.36 -2.24 0.97
C PHE A 268 -31.44 -1.70 0.04
N ALA A 269 -31.32 -1.93 -1.26
CA ALA A 269 -32.32 -1.50 -2.22
C ALA A 269 -33.69 -2.16 -1.98
N ALA A 270 -33.72 -3.45 -1.63
CA ALA A 270 -34.99 -4.15 -1.35
C ALA A 270 -35.67 -3.57 -0.09
N GLU A 271 -34.93 -3.31 0.99
CA GLU A 271 -35.43 -2.71 2.22
C GLU A 271 -36.03 -1.31 1.96
N HIS A 272 -35.31 -0.47 1.22
CA HIS A 272 -35.75 0.90 0.92
C HIS A 272 -36.84 1.00 -0.17
N ILE A 273 -36.94 0.01 -1.07
CA ILE A 273 -38.10 -0.11 -1.97
C ILE A 273 -39.35 -0.43 -1.15
N GLN A 274 -39.27 -1.33 -0.16
CA GLN A 274 -40.37 -1.66 0.72
C GLN A 274 -40.80 -0.49 1.60
N ALA A 275 -39.84 0.30 2.06
CA ALA A 275 -40.05 1.52 2.85
C ALA A 275 -40.56 2.70 1.99
N GLY A 276 -40.39 2.66 0.67
CA GLY A 276 -40.79 3.71 -0.26
C GLY A 276 -39.84 4.92 -0.32
N ASP A 277 -38.65 4.84 0.29
CA ASP A 277 -37.70 5.94 0.44
C ASP A 277 -36.35 5.72 -0.29
N LEU A 278 -36.25 4.71 -1.15
CA LEU A 278 -34.99 4.34 -1.82
C LEU A 278 -34.29 5.54 -2.48
N TRP A 279 -35.03 6.38 -3.20
CA TRP A 279 -34.42 7.46 -3.97
C TRP A 279 -33.87 8.57 -3.08
N GLU A 280 -34.55 8.88 -2.00
CA GLU A 280 -34.10 9.85 -1.00
C GLU A 280 -32.88 9.34 -0.26
N THR A 281 -32.93 8.09 0.22
CA THR A 281 -31.80 7.44 0.89
C THR A 281 -30.58 7.31 -0.02
N LEU A 282 -30.76 6.96 -1.29
CA LEU A 282 -29.66 6.92 -2.25
C LEU A 282 -28.98 8.30 -2.45
N LYS A 283 -29.74 9.40 -2.33
CA LYS A 283 -29.19 10.75 -2.42
C LYS A 283 -28.42 11.15 -1.17
N GLU A 284 -28.96 10.86 0.00
CA GLU A 284 -28.48 11.40 1.27
C GLU A 284 -27.41 10.54 1.94
N ASN A 285 -27.52 9.21 1.81
CA ASN A 285 -26.60 8.33 2.50
C ASN A 285 -25.14 8.50 2.00
N ALA A 286 -24.27 8.83 2.94
CA ALA A 286 -22.84 9.00 2.74
C ALA A 286 -22.02 8.04 3.62
N SER A 287 -22.65 6.99 4.18
CA SER A 287 -22.00 5.97 4.98
C SER A 287 -22.02 4.64 4.26
N PHE A 288 -20.93 3.86 4.38
CA PHE A 288 -20.93 2.48 3.89
C PHE A 288 -21.97 1.67 4.64
N ILE A 289 -22.61 0.75 3.94
CA ILE A 289 -23.61 -0.15 4.51
C ILE A 289 -22.94 -1.48 4.81
N GLY A 290 -23.17 -2.01 6.00
CA GLY A 290 -22.63 -3.29 6.42
C GLY A 290 -23.73 -4.25 6.84
N TYR A 291 -23.83 -5.42 6.19
CA TYR A 291 -24.63 -6.57 6.59
C TYR A 291 -23.76 -7.74 7.06
N THR A 292 -22.45 -7.59 6.95
CA THR A 292 -21.45 -8.49 7.52
C THR A 292 -20.53 -7.72 8.48
N PRO A 293 -19.87 -8.39 9.44
CA PRO A 293 -18.96 -7.70 10.36
C PRO A 293 -17.96 -6.79 9.65
N ASN A 294 -17.83 -5.56 10.13
CA ASN A 294 -16.90 -4.54 9.66
C ASN A 294 -17.07 -4.09 8.18
N GLU A 295 -18.13 -4.48 7.51
CA GLU A 295 -18.40 -4.05 6.13
C GLU A 295 -18.71 -2.56 6.05
N ASN A 296 -19.29 -1.98 7.12
CA ASN A 296 -19.55 -0.56 7.27
C ASN A 296 -18.29 0.33 7.31
N TRP A 297 -17.11 -0.26 7.45
CA TRP A 297 -15.84 0.46 7.33
C TRP A 297 -15.31 0.50 5.89
N GLY A 298 -16.03 -0.07 4.93
CA GLY A 298 -15.58 -0.17 3.55
C GLY A 298 -14.46 -1.19 3.33
N LEU A 299 -14.42 -2.23 4.15
CA LEU A 299 -13.33 -3.20 4.26
C LEU A 299 -13.02 -3.98 2.96
N TRP A 300 -14.01 -4.13 2.08
CA TRP A 300 -13.91 -4.91 0.83
C TRP A 300 -13.94 -4.06 -0.43
N ASN A 301 -14.08 -2.74 -0.32
CA ASN A 301 -14.32 -1.87 -1.45
C ASN A 301 -13.05 -1.10 -1.88
N PHE A 302 -13.18 -0.28 -2.90
CA PHE A 302 -12.08 0.53 -3.44
C PHE A 302 -11.48 1.50 -2.42
N ASN A 303 -12.24 1.88 -1.37
CA ASN A 303 -11.75 2.76 -0.31
C ASN A 303 -10.48 2.23 0.38
N VAL A 304 -10.33 0.90 0.50
CA VAL A 304 -9.11 0.30 1.08
C VAL A 304 -7.86 0.67 0.27
N TYR A 305 -7.95 0.73 -1.07
CA TYR A 305 -6.82 1.15 -1.90
C TYR A 305 -6.55 2.65 -1.83
N LEU A 306 -7.57 3.46 -1.53
CA LEU A 306 -7.40 4.89 -1.24
C LEU A 306 -6.72 5.09 0.12
N ASN A 307 -7.09 4.33 1.14
CA ASN A 307 -6.50 4.35 2.47
C ASN A 307 -5.06 3.82 2.45
N GLN A 308 -4.87 2.62 1.94
CA GLN A 308 -3.60 1.89 2.01
C GLN A 308 -2.83 1.98 0.68
N ARG A 309 -2.40 3.17 0.33
CA ARG A 309 -1.77 3.48 -0.96
C ARG A 309 -0.50 2.67 -1.24
N HIS A 310 0.22 2.29 -0.20
CA HIS A 310 1.39 1.41 -0.26
C HIS A 310 1.06 -0.01 -0.75
N LEU A 311 -0.19 -0.48 -0.60
CA LEU A 311 -0.64 -1.79 -1.09
C LEU A 311 -0.49 -1.90 -2.62
N ALA A 312 -0.69 -0.81 -3.35
CA ALA A 312 -0.59 -0.79 -4.81
C ALA A 312 0.83 -1.15 -5.31
N LEU A 313 1.89 -0.68 -4.62
CA LEU A 313 3.27 -1.08 -4.96
C LEU A 313 3.50 -2.56 -4.67
N GLY A 314 3.00 -3.07 -3.54
CA GLY A 314 3.04 -4.51 -3.24
C GLY A 314 2.37 -5.34 -4.33
N LEU A 315 1.16 -4.97 -4.76
CA LEU A 315 0.44 -5.65 -5.84
C LEU A 315 1.17 -5.56 -7.19
N LEU A 316 1.84 -4.44 -7.49
CA LEU A 316 2.67 -4.30 -8.67
C LEU A 316 3.82 -5.32 -8.65
N MET A 317 4.51 -5.49 -7.51
CA MET A 317 5.60 -6.46 -7.36
C MET A 317 5.09 -7.90 -7.40
N VAL A 318 3.91 -8.19 -6.84
CA VAL A 318 3.24 -9.49 -6.97
C VAL A 318 2.89 -9.78 -8.43
N CYS A 319 2.35 -8.81 -9.19
CA CYS A 319 2.11 -8.96 -10.62
C CYS A 319 3.39 -9.31 -11.39
N LEU A 320 4.50 -8.68 -11.03
CA LEU A 320 5.80 -8.97 -11.65
C LEU A 320 6.26 -10.41 -11.37
N ALA A 321 6.13 -10.86 -10.12
CA ALA A 321 6.44 -12.24 -9.74
C ALA A 321 5.54 -13.25 -10.50
N ILE A 322 4.23 -12.99 -10.57
CA ILE A 322 3.29 -13.80 -11.36
C ILE A 322 3.71 -13.83 -12.83
N TRP A 323 4.07 -12.66 -13.40
CA TRP A 323 4.53 -12.57 -14.79
C TRP A 323 5.71 -13.50 -15.08
N VAL A 324 6.70 -13.51 -14.20
CA VAL A 324 7.87 -14.40 -14.31
C VAL A 324 7.42 -15.85 -14.27
N TYR A 325 6.63 -16.25 -13.27
CA TYR A 325 6.30 -17.65 -13.01
C TYR A 325 5.23 -18.26 -13.93
N LEU A 326 4.56 -17.46 -14.75
CA LEU A 326 3.65 -18.01 -15.76
C LEU A 326 4.36 -18.94 -16.76
N ASP A 327 5.65 -18.74 -17.06
CA ASP A 327 6.41 -19.65 -17.93
C ASP A 327 6.54 -21.05 -17.32
N TRP A 328 6.67 -21.15 -15.99
CA TRP A 328 6.70 -22.43 -15.25
C TRP A 328 5.34 -23.12 -15.23
N VAL A 329 4.27 -22.35 -15.05
CA VAL A 329 2.88 -22.86 -15.12
C VAL A 329 2.60 -23.40 -16.54
N GLU A 330 2.97 -22.66 -17.56
CA GLU A 330 2.81 -23.08 -18.96
C GLU A 330 3.60 -24.36 -19.27
N ALA A 331 4.82 -24.47 -18.77
CA ALA A 331 5.65 -25.68 -18.93
C ALA A 331 4.98 -26.90 -18.27
N GLY A 332 4.49 -26.77 -17.03
CA GLY A 332 3.77 -27.86 -16.36
C GLY A 332 2.49 -28.29 -17.10
N ASN A 333 1.84 -27.34 -17.81
CA ASN A 333 0.65 -27.63 -18.61
C ASN A 333 0.98 -28.34 -19.96
N CYS A 334 2.18 -28.18 -20.50
CA CYS A 334 2.56 -28.74 -21.83
C CYS A 334 2.76 -30.25 -21.84
N HIS A 335 2.78 -30.92 -20.70
CA HIS A 335 2.90 -32.37 -20.61
C HIS A 335 1.71 -33.11 -21.22
N ARG A 336 1.96 -34.15 -22.00
CA ARG A 336 0.93 -34.90 -22.71
C ARG A 336 0.08 -35.80 -21.82
N GLU A 337 0.60 -36.19 -20.67
CA GLU A 337 -0.08 -37.00 -19.67
C GLU A 337 -1.38 -36.33 -19.20
N THR A 338 -2.37 -37.13 -18.79
CA THR A 338 -3.66 -36.69 -18.32
C THR A 338 -4.06 -37.40 -17.04
N GLY A 339 -5.04 -36.88 -16.32
CA GLY A 339 -5.60 -37.46 -15.09
C GLY A 339 -4.55 -37.68 -14.00
N LEU A 340 -4.64 -38.77 -13.29
CA LEU A 340 -3.79 -39.11 -12.16
C LEU A 340 -2.31 -39.22 -12.50
N LEU A 341 -1.96 -39.69 -13.71
CA LEU A 341 -0.57 -39.80 -14.16
C LEU A 341 0.08 -38.43 -14.27
N TRP A 342 -0.66 -37.43 -14.81
CA TRP A 342 -0.18 -36.06 -14.87
C TRP A 342 -0.01 -35.46 -13.46
N ILE A 343 -0.98 -35.65 -12.58
CA ILE A 343 -0.92 -35.17 -11.18
C ILE A 343 0.31 -35.76 -10.47
N ARG A 344 0.48 -37.11 -10.53
CA ARG A 344 1.63 -37.79 -9.93
C ARG A 344 2.96 -37.31 -10.52
N GLY A 345 3.03 -37.13 -11.86
CA GLY A 345 4.19 -36.59 -12.54
C GLY A 345 4.53 -35.18 -12.07
N ARG A 346 3.53 -34.30 -11.91
CA ARG A 346 3.77 -32.92 -11.47
C ARG A 346 4.13 -32.84 -9.99
N LEU A 347 3.63 -33.73 -9.15
CA LEU A 347 3.93 -33.70 -7.70
C LEU A 347 5.26 -34.37 -7.35
N PHE A 348 5.60 -35.50 -7.98
CA PHE A 348 6.64 -36.40 -7.47
C PHE A 348 7.79 -36.69 -8.47
N SER A 349 7.70 -36.28 -9.74
CA SER A 349 8.80 -36.55 -10.69
C SER A 349 10.02 -35.67 -10.39
N ALA A 350 11.22 -36.26 -10.57
CA ALA A 350 12.46 -35.49 -10.48
C ALA A 350 12.50 -34.31 -11.46
N GLU A 351 11.86 -34.44 -12.63
CA GLU A 351 11.76 -33.38 -13.63
C GLU A 351 11.00 -32.17 -13.11
N ALA A 352 9.87 -32.38 -12.39
CA ALA A 352 9.10 -31.30 -11.80
C ALA A 352 9.86 -30.56 -10.70
N TRP A 353 10.81 -31.20 -10.05
CA TRP A 353 11.62 -30.62 -8.96
C TRP A 353 12.97 -30.05 -9.42
N LYS A 354 13.28 -30.08 -10.70
CA LYS A 354 14.50 -29.42 -11.22
C LYS A 354 14.44 -27.91 -11.03
N CYS A 355 15.59 -27.30 -10.83
CA CYS A 355 15.77 -25.85 -10.94
C CYS A 355 15.91 -25.48 -12.42
N ARG A 356 15.15 -24.53 -12.92
CA ARG A 356 15.12 -24.13 -14.34
C ARG A 356 15.88 -22.81 -14.57
N GLU A 357 15.57 -21.78 -13.79
CA GLU A 357 16.14 -20.45 -13.94
C GLU A 357 16.46 -19.82 -12.57
N PRO A 358 17.49 -20.34 -11.87
CA PRO A 358 17.79 -19.93 -10.49
C PRO A 358 18.08 -18.43 -10.34
N GLY A 359 18.68 -17.81 -11.35
CA GLY A 359 18.96 -16.38 -11.36
C GLY A 359 17.68 -15.52 -11.33
N LYS A 360 16.68 -15.88 -12.12
CA LYS A 360 15.37 -15.20 -12.11
C LYS A 360 14.62 -15.47 -10.79
N ALA A 361 14.68 -16.71 -10.30
CA ALA A 361 14.06 -17.10 -9.04
C ALA A 361 14.64 -16.30 -7.88
N LEU A 362 15.98 -16.26 -7.75
CA LEU A 362 16.66 -15.48 -6.73
C LEU A 362 16.31 -13.99 -6.81
N ALA A 363 16.41 -13.41 -8.00
CA ALA A 363 16.11 -12.00 -8.20
C ALA A 363 14.64 -11.64 -7.84
N THR A 364 13.68 -12.51 -8.24
CA THR A 364 12.27 -12.32 -7.87
C THR A 364 12.07 -12.42 -6.36
N GLY A 365 12.75 -13.36 -5.70
CA GLY A 365 12.70 -13.50 -4.24
C GLY A 365 13.30 -12.31 -3.51
N VAL A 366 14.45 -11.79 -3.97
CA VAL A 366 15.06 -10.57 -3.42
C VAL A 366 14.13 -9.37 -3.56
N LEU A 367 13.55 -9.15 -4.75
CA LEU A 367 12.61 -8.06 -4.99
C LEU A 367 11.36 -8.15 -4.09
N LEU A 368 10.79 -9.36 -3.94
CA LEU A 368 9.66 -9.57 -3.02
C LEU A 368 10.07 -9.34 -1.56
N GLY A 369 11.22 -9.85 -1.14
CA GLY A 369 11.73 -9.67 0.21
C GLY A 369 12.00 -8.19 0.54
N LEU A 370 12.62 -7.44 -0.35
CA LEU A 370 12.81 -5.99 -0.20
C LEU A 370 11.49 -5.21 -0.11
N CYS A 371 10.38 -5.79 -0.62
CA CYS A 371 9.06 -5.17 -0.56
C CYS A 371 8.35 -5.34 0.79
N SER A 372 8.90 -6.10 1.75
CA SER A 372 8.24 -6.42 3.02
C SER A 372 7.93 -5.18 3.86
N PHE A 373 8.84 -4.23 3.98
CA PHE A 373 8.64 -2.95 4.67
C PHE A 373 7.91 -1.88 3.82
N TRP A 374 7.50 -2.24 2.60
CA TRP A 374 6.53 -1.47 1.81
C TRP A 374 5.11 -1.99 2.05
N ASN A 375 4.90 -3.30 1.96
CA ASN A 375 3.64 -3.95 2.28
C ASN A 375 3.83 -5.46 2.49
N GLY A 376 3.98 -5.89 3.73
CA GLY A 376 4.19 -7.30 4.09
C GLY A 376 3.03 -8.22 3.67
N ALA A 377 1.78 -7.75 3.76
CA ALA A 377 0.62 -8.54 3.35
C ALA A 377 0.64 -8.87 1.86
N ALA A 378 1.06 -7.94 0.99
CA ALA A 378 1.22 -8.19 -0.43
C ALA A 378 2.31 -9.24 -0.70
N VAL A 379 3.45 -9.18 0.01
CA VAL A 379 4.53 -10.18 -0.14
C VAL A 379 4.03 -11.57 0.22
N ILE A 380 3.37 -11.71 1.37
CA ILE A 380 2.79 -12.99 1.81
C ILE A 380 1.74 -13.46 0.79
N GLY A 381 0.83 -12.60 0.36
CA GLY A 381 -0.16 -12.92 -0.67
C GLY A 381 0.47 -13.38 -1.99
N GLY A 382 1.57 -12.73 -2.40
CA GLY A 382 2.36 -13.11 -3.57
C GLY A 382 3.00 -14.50 -3.43
N LEU A 383 3.63 -14.78 -2.28
CA LEU A 383 4.21 -16.11 -1.99
C LEU A 383 3.13 -17.21 -1.94
N LEU A 384 1.95 -16.92 -1.40
CA LEU A 384 0.81 -17.83 -1.41
C LEU A 384 0.34 -18.14 -2.85
N ILE A 385 0.27 -17.13 -3.71
CA ILE A 385 -0.06 -17.33 -5.14
C ILE A 385 0.99 -18.22 -5.81
N LEU A 386 2.27 -17.92 -5.59
CA LEU A 386 3.37 -18.72 -6.14
C LEU A 386 3.35 -20.16 -5.58
N MET A 387 3.03 -20.36 -4.32
CA MET A 387 2.83 -21.69 -3.71
C MET A 387 1.74 -22.47 -4.45
N GLY A 388 0.60 -21.85 -4.72
CA GLY A 388 -0.48 -22.46 -5.50
C GLY A 388 -0.06 -22.82 -6.94
N PHE A 389 0.73 -21.97 -7.59
CA PHE A 389 1.30 -22.27 -8.90
C PHE A 389 2.28 -23.44 -8.85
N ALA A 390 3.14 -23.50 -7.82
CA ALA A 390 4.14 -24.53 -7.65
C ALA A 390 3.55 -25.94 -7.60
N VAL A 391 2.31 -26.11 -7.14
CA VAL A 391 1.66 -27.43 -6.97
C VAL A 391 1.74 -28.27 -8.26
N PHE A 392 1.40 -27.67 -9.39
CA PHE A 392 1.33 -28.36 -10.68
C PHE A 392 2.31 -27.85 -11.75
N SER A 393 3.19 -26.91 -11.39
CA SER A 393 4.24 -26.41 -12.29
C SER A 393 5.46 -27.31 -12.31
N ASP A 394 6.29 -27.12 -13.32
CA ASP A 394 7.68 -27.58 -13.32
C ASP A 394 8.57 -26.58 -12.59
N GLY A 395 9.82 -26.99 -12.28
CA GLY A 395 10.80 -26.08 -11.69
C GLY A 395 10.47 -25.69 -10.24
N LYS A 396 10.00 -26.64 -9.42
CA LYS A 396 9.59 -26.37 -8.02
C LYS A 396 10.71 -25.79 -7.16
N LEU A 397 11.97 -26.17 -7.42
CA LEU A 397 13.11 -25.61 -6.69
C LEU A 397 13.28 -24.11 -6.93
N ASP A 398 12.86 -23.57 -8.08
CA ASP A 398 12.88 -22.14 -8.31
C ASP A 398 11.87 -21.41 -7.40
N TYR A 399 10.67 -22.00 -7.20
CA TYR A 399 9.70 -21.46 -6.24
C TYR A 399 10.22 -21.47 -4.79
N VAL A 400 10.87 -22.58 -4.40
CA VAL A 400 11.49 -22.69 -3.08
C VAL A 400 12.61 -21.66 -2.93
N LEU A 401 13.46 -21.48 -3.94
CA LEU A 401 14.52 -20.48 -3.93
C LEU A 401 13.97 -19.04 -3.82
N THR A 402 12.90 -18.75 -4.56
CA THR A 402 12.21 -17.44 -4.46
C THR A 402 11.65 -17.22 -3.05
N ALA A 403 10.94 -18.20 -2.50
CA ALA A 403 10.39 -18.11 -1.15
C ALA A 403 11.49 -17.95 -0.10
N ALA A 404 12.54 -18.76 -0.17
CA ALA A 404 13.68 -18.68 0.74
C ALA A 404 14.36 -17.30 0.67
N ALA A 405 14.65 -16.79 -0.52
CA ALA A 405 15.23 -15.45 -0.68
C ALA A 405 14.31 -14.36 -0.15
N ALA A 406 13.01 -14.41 -0.44
CA ALA A 406 12.05 -13.44 0.09
C ALA A 406 12.00 -13.45 1.62
N VAL A 407 11.94 -14.64 2.24
CA VAL A 407 11.93 -14.79 3.70
C VAL A 407 13.24 -14.29 4.31
N VAL A 408 14.40 -14.66 3.75
CA VAL A 408 15.72 -14.20 4.26
C VAL A 408 15.80 -12.67 4.23
N PHE A 409 15.43 -12.02 3.11
CA PHE A 409 15.49 -10.56 3.03
C PHE A 409 14.44 -9.88 3.92
N THR A 410 13.28 -10.50 4.13
CA THR A 410 12.29 -10.02 5.11
C THR A 410 12.82 -10.12 6.54
N LEU A 411 13.41 -11.26 6.91
CA LEU A 411 13.97 -11.46 8.25
C LEU A 411 15.17 -10.54 8.52
N LEU A 412 16.03 -10.30 7.55
CA LEU A 412 17.13 -9.34 7.67
C LEU A 412 16.60 -7.93 7.97
N GLN A 413 15.56 -7.48 7.28
CA GLN A 413 14.94 -6.18 7.56
C GLN A 413 14.27 -6.16 8.93
N THR A 414 13.50 -7.21 9.26
CA THR A 414 12.81 -7.30 10.55
C THR A 414 13.81 -7.29 11.71
N SER A 415 14.87 -8.08 11.63
CA SER A 415 15.91 -8.11 12.68
C SER A 415 16.70 -6.79 12.83
N PHE A 416 16.74 -6.00 11.78
CA PHE A 416 17.39 -4.68 11.81
C PHE A 416 16.50 -3.60 12.45
N PHE A 417 15.18 -3.62 12.16
CA PHE A 417 14.27 -2.55 12.58
C PHE A 417 13.50 -2.87 13.87
N ILE A 418 13.29 -4.13 14.21
CA ILE A 418 12.39 -4.55 15.27
C ILE A 418 13.14 -5.40 16.30
N ARG A 419 13.22 -4.92 17.53
CA ARG A 419 13.69 -5.70 18.68
C ARG A 419 12.51 -6.44 19.29
N GLY A 420 12.48 -7.75 19.12
CA GLY A 420 11.37 -8.60 19.57
C GLY A 420 10.35 -8.89 18.47
N SER A 421 9.50 -9.90 18.69
CA SER A 421 8.49 -10.33 17.72
C SER A 421 7.16 -9.66 18.00
N SER A 422 6.57 -9.05 17.00
CA SER A 422 5.17 -8.60 16.99
C SER A 422 4.25 -9.57 16.23
N MET A 423 4.82 -10.63 15.61
CA MET A 423 4.03 -11.60 14.84
C MET A 423 3.49 -12.70 15.75
N SER A 424 2.18 -12.85 15.76
CA SER A 424 1.48 -13.96 16.42
C SER A 424 0.85 -14.85 15.36
N LEU A 425 1.40 -16.07 15.18
CA LEU A 425 0.77 -17.06 14.30
C LEU A 425 -0.39 -17.71 15.04
N SER A 426 -1.60 -17.55 14.52
CA SER A 426 -2.79 -18.23 15.03
C SER A 426 -3.56 -18.94 13.92
N PHE A 427 -4.10 -20.11 14.25
CA PHE A 427 -4.96 -20.88 13.35
C PHE A 427 -6.41 -20.70 13.78
N PHE A 428 -7.27 -20.42 12.81
CA PHE A 428 -8.70 -20.26 13.05
C PHE A 428 -9.49 -20.70 11.80
N TRP A 429 -10.81 -20.65 11.89
CA TRP A 429 -11.68 -21.00 10.76
C TRP A 429 -12.77 -19.97 10.57
N GLY A 430 -13.01 -19.62 9.30
CA GLY A 430 -14.21 -18.89 8.88
C GLY A 430 -14.11 -17.37 8.96
N PHE A 431 -12.91 -16.79 9.10
CA PHE A 431 -12.67 -15.34 9.15
C PHE A 431 -13.65 -14.64 10.14
N LEU A 432 -14.44 -13.67 9.71
CA LEU A 432 -15.42 -12.94 10.54
C LEU A 432 -16.83 -13.56 10.52
N ALA A 433 -17.01 -14.74 9.93
CA ALA A 433 -18.30 -15.40 9.97
C ALA A 433 -18.73 -15.67 11.44
N GLU A 434 -19.94 -15.27 11.82
CA GLU A 434 -20.49 -15.53 13.16
C GLU A 434 -20.70 -17.02 13.39
N ASN A 435 -21.36 -17.68 12.42
CA ASN A 435 -21.54 -19.13 12.43
C ASN A 435 -20.34 -19.81 11.78
N LYS A 436 -19.54 -20.51 12.58
CA LYS A 436 -18.32 -21.22 12.14
C LYS A 436 -18.56 -22.58 11.51
N SER A 437 -19.83 -23.01 11.31
CA SER A 437 -20.12 -24.20 10.50
C SER A 437 -19.75 -23.97 9.03
N ILE A 438 -19.51 -25.03 8.29
CA ILE A 438 -19.22 -24.93 6.82
C ILE A 438 -20.32 -24.14 6.11
N VAL A 439 -21.59 -24.39 6.43
CA VAL A 439 -22.74 -23.69 5.83
C VAL A 439 -22.73 -22.21 6.23
N GLY A 440 -22.44 -21.90 7.50
CA GLY A 440 -22.34 -20.53 7.99
C GLY A 440 -21.24 -19.74 7.30
N VAL A 441 -20.06 -20.32 7.14
CA VAL A 441 -18.93 -19.70 6.43
C VAL A 441 -19.23 -19.50 4.93
N LEU A 442 -19.87 -20.49 4.28
CA LEU A 442 -20.30 -20.32 2.88
C LEU A 442 -21.36 -19.23 2.74
N TRP A 443 -22.30 -19.15 3.69
CA TRP A 443 -23.29 -18.08 3.71
C TRP A 443 -22.65 -16.70 3.91
N TYR A 444 -21.70 -16.60 4.83
CA TYR A 444 -20.90 -15.38 5.02
C TYR A 444 -20.17 -14.97 3.73
N LEU A 445 -19.52 -15.91 3.03
CA LEU A 445 -18.89 -15.65 1.74
C LEU A 445 -19.86 -15.11 0.69
N ILE A 446 -21.10 -15.66 0.65
CA ILE A 446 -22.13 -15.18 -0.26
C ILE A 446 -22.58 -13.77 0.12
N GLN A 447 -22.83 -13.50 1.38
CA GLN A 447 -23.21 -12.16 1.84
C GLN A 447 -22.14 -11.11 1.50
N MET A 448 -20.89 -11.41 1.82
CA MET A 448 -19.76 -10.51 1.64
C MET A 448 -19.46 -10.24 0.14
N SER A 449 -19.46 -11.28 -0.70
CA SER A 449 -18.99 -11.21 -2.09
C SER A 449 -20.07 -11.45 -3.16
N GLY A 450 -21.32 -11.62 -2.75
CA GLY A 450 -22.39 -12.00 -3.68
C GLY A 450 -22.09 -13.34 -4.35
N PHE A 451 -22.22 -13.37 -5.66
CA PHE A 451 -21.97 -14.59 -6.45
C PHE A 451 -20.48 -14.76 -6.86
N PHE A 452 -19.60 -13.89 -6.42
CA PHE A 452 -18.21 -13.87 -6.92
C PHE A 452 -17.48 -15.20 -6.65
N PHE A 453 -17.34 -15.61 -5.40
CA PHE A 453 -16.60 -16.85 -5.06
C PHE A 453 -17.42 -18.11 -5.37
N LEU A 454 -18.73 -18.09 -5.14
CA LEU A 454 -19.60 -19.22 -5.50
C LEU A 454 -19.60 -19.48 -7.01
N GLY A 455 -19.69 -18.41 -7.81
CA GLY A 455 -19.64 -18.52 -9.27
C GLY A 455 -18.30 -19.04 -9.78
N LEU A 456 -17.17 -18.73 -9.11
CA LEU A 456 -15.88 -19.32 -9.45
C LEU A 456 -15.86 -20.84 -9.27
N ALA A 457 -16.52 -21.36 -8.23
CA ALA A 457 -16.65 -22.81 -8.02
C ALA A 457 -17.41 -23.47 -9.17
N VAL A 458 -18.39 -22.79 -9.78
CA VAL A 458 -19.08 -23.25 -10.98
C VAL A 458 -18.19 -23.11 -12.22
N LEU A 459 -17.47 -21.99 -12.37
CA LEU A 459 -16.61 -21.73 -13.53
C LEU A 459 -15.48 -22.76 -13.65
N VAL A 460 -14.94 -23.28 -12.53
CA VAL A 460 -13.92 -24.34 -12.52
C VAL A 460 -14.28 -25.52 -13.37
N LEU A 461 -15.58 -25.90 -13.43
CA LEU A 461 -16.05 -27.05 -14.20
C LEU A 461 -15.84 -26.86 -15.71
N PHE A 462 -15.84 -25.62 -16.19
CA PHE A 462 -15.69 -25.25 -17.60
C PHE A 462 -14.27 -24.77 -17.97
N MET A 463 -13.36 -24.70 -17.00
CA MET A 463 -11.97 -24.24 -17.22
C MET A 463 -11.09 -25.30 -17.82
N LYS A 464 -10.13 -24.87 -18.64
CA LYS A 464 -9.03 -25.70 -19.12
C LYS A 464 -8.05 -25.97 -17.97
N ARG A 465 -7.21 -27.00 -18.13
CA ARG A 465 -6.19 -27.38 -17.14
C ARG A 465 -5.29 -26.20 -16.75
N SER A 466 -4.77 -25.45 -17.73
CA SER A 466 -3.93 -24.25 -17.45
C SER A 466 -4.68 -23.18 -16.67
N GLU A 467 -5.95 -22.93 -16.97
CA GLU A 467 -6.77 -21.95 -16.25
C GLU A 467 -7.01 -22.39 -14.79
N ARG A 468 -7.20 -23.71 -14.56
CA ARG A 468 -7.34 -24.27 -13.19
C ARG A 468 -6.06 -24.17 -12.37
N MET A 469 -4.88 -24.35 -13.01
CA MET A 469 -3.58 -24.17 -12.34
C MET A 469 -3.40 -22.71 -11.86
N VAL A 470 -3.74 -21.76 -12.72
CA VAL A 470 -3.68 -20.32 -12.36
C VAL A 470 -4.69 -19.98 -11.30
N LEU A 471 -5.93 -20.49 -11.41
CA LEU A 471 -6.98 -20.30 -10.41
C LEU A 471 -6.54 -20.78 -9.03
N LEU A 472 -5.89 -21.94 -8.93
CA LEU A 472 -5.40 -22.48 -7.66
C LEU A 472 -4.49 -21.46 -6.96
N GLY A 473 -3.54 -20.85 -7.69
CA GLY A 473 -2.70 -19.80 -7.12
C GLY A 473 -3.51 -18.60 -6.61
N PHE A 474 -4.43 -18.11 -7.42
CA PHE A 474 -5.20 -16.91 -7.05
C PHE A 474 -6.16 -17.11 -5.87
N VAL A 475 -6.57 -18.35 -5.60
CA VAL A 475 -7.44 -18.70 -4.45
C VAL A 475 -6.63 -18.88 -3.16
N MET A 476 -5.32 -19.14 -3.21
CA MET A 476 -4.51 -19.39 -2.00
C MET A 476 -4.56 -18.26 -0.96
N PRO A 477 -4.49 -16.97 -1.32
CA PRO A 477 -4.65 -15.90 -0.33
C PRO A 477 -6.04 -15.88 0.33
N LEU A 478 -7.11 -16.28 -0.38
CA LEU A 478 -8.45 -16.41 0.20
C LEU A 478 -8.48 -17.52 1.25
N ILE A 479 -7.91 -18.70 0.94
CA ILE A 479 -7.83 -19.81 1.89
C ILE A 479 -7.06 -19.37 3.14
N PHE A 480 -5.94 -18.69 2.96
CA PHE A 480 -5.14 -18.14 4.06
C PHE A 480 -5.96 -17.18 4.92
N ALA A 481 -6.69 -16.26 4.30
CA ALA A 481 -7.52 -15.27 5.00
C ALA A 481 -8.56 -15.90 5.94
N PHE A 482 -9.02 -17.12 5.63
CA PHE A 482 -10.05 -17.84 6.39
C PHE A 482 -9.49 -18.85 7.39
N THR A 483 -8.17 -19.04 7.45
CA THR A 483 -7.56 -20.14 8.24
C THR A 483 -6.38 -19.74 9.10
N ILE A 484 -5.67 -18.66 8.76
CA ILE A 484 -4.42 -18.27 9.42
C ILE A 484 -4.40 -16.76 9.64
N SER A 485 -4.05 -16.31 10.86
CA SER A 485 -3.73 -14.91 11.16
C SER A 485 -2.27 -14.77 11.60
N LEU A 486 -1.64 -13.70 11.17
CA LEU A 486 -0.27 -13.30 11.56
C LEU A 486 -0.27 -12.06 12.47
N THR A 487 -1.45 -11.57 12.81
CA THR A 487 -1.65 -10.40 13.67
C THR A 487 -2.71 -10.71 14.72
N PRO A 488 -2.71 -10.02 15.87
CA PRO A 488 -3.77 -10.16 16.87
C PRO A 488 -5.15 -9.78 16.31
N ASP A 489 -5.20 -8.78 15.41
CA ASP A 489 -6.44 -8.36 14.75
C ASP A 489 -6.69 -9.16 13.46
N ILE A 490 -7.70 -10.06 13.51
CA ILE A 490 -8.14 -10.88 12.37
C ILE A 490 -8.65 -10.02 11.21
N ASN A 491 -9.15 -8.81 11.48
CA ASN A 491 -9.67 -7.93 10.42
C ASN A 491 -8.60 -7.63 9.36
N VAL A 492 -7.34 -7.57 9.72
CA VAL A 492 -6.20 -7.34 8.81
C VAL A 492 -6.16 -8.35 7.65
N ASN A 493 -6.73 -9.55 7.85
CA ASN A 493 -6.80 -10.59 6.82
C ASN A 493 -7.67 -10.21 5.61
N HIS A 494 -8.50 -9.16 5.69
CA HIS A 494 -9.23 -8.64 4.53
C HIS A 494 -8.31 -8.33 3.34
N LYS A 495 -7.06 -7.95 3.59
CA LYS A 495 -6.06 -7.68 2.54
C LYS A 495 -5.80 -8.90 1.66
N TYR A 496 -5.77 -10.10 2.23
CA TYR A 496 -5.58 -11.33 1.46
C TYR A 496 -6.80 -11.67 0.61
N ILE A 497 -8.01 -11.39 1.09
CA ILE A 497 -9.24 -11.51 0.29
C ILE A 497 -9.19 -10.56 -0.91
N MET A 498 -8.78 -9.31 -0.69
CA MET A 498 -8.65 -8.32 -1.76
C MET A 498 -7.56 -8.67 -2.75
N ILE A 499 -6.42 -9.24 -2.30
CA ILE A 499 -5.36 -9.74 -3.19
C ILE A 499 -5.91 -10.86 -4.07
N ALA A 500 -6.60 -11.85 -3.50
CA ALA A 500 -7.25 -12.91 -4.27
C ALA A 500 -8.22 -12.33 -5.29
N GLN A 501 -9.12 -11.45 -4.87
CA GLN A 501 -10.12 -10.83 -5.73
C GLN A 501 -9.50 -10.04 -6.90
N ALA A 502 -8.42 -9.29 -6.65
CA ALA A 502 -7.74 -8.51 -7.68
C ALA A 502 -7.31 -9.38 -8.88
N PHE A 503 -6.78 -10.59 -8.62
CA PHE A 503 -6.37 -11.52 -9.67
C PHE A 503 -7.51 -12.37 -10.21
N LEU A 504 -8.48 -12.77 -9.38
CA LEU A 504 -9.66 -13.51 -9.79
C LEU A 504 -10.58 -12.69 -10.71
N ASN A 505 -10.52 -11.37 -10.66
CA ASN A 505 -11.20 -10.49 -11.60
C ASN A 505 -10.84 -10.78 -13.06
N MET A 506 -9.61 -11.25 -13.35
CA MET A 506 -9.24 -11.67 -14.71
C MET A 506 -10.04 -12.88 -15.19
N ILE A 507 -10.31 -13.82 -14.29
CA ILE A 507 -11.10 -15.02 -14.58
C ILE A 507 -12.55 -14.63 -14.90
N TRP A 508 -13.14 -13.77 -14.05
CA TRP A 508 -14.50 -13.27 -14.26
C TRP A 508 -14.62 -12.45 -15.56
N ALA A 509 -13.70 -11.54 -15.82
CA ALA A 509 -13.70 -10.75 -17.04
C ALA A 509 -13.61 -11.63 -18.30
N ASP A 510 -12.85 -12.72 -18.25
CA ASP A 510 -12.78 -13.67 -19.37
C ASP A 510 -14.06 -14.51 -19.51
N ALA A 511 -14.65 -14.92 -18.38
CA ALA A 511 -15.94 -15.64 -18.36
C ALA A 511 -17.05 -14.80 -18.96
N VAL A 512 -17.18 -13.54 -18.53
CA VAL A 512 -18.15 -12.57 -19.08
C VAL A 512 -17.95 -12.38 -20.58
N ARG A 513 -16.70 -12.19 -21.03
CA ARG A 513 -16.37 -12.07 -22.45
C ARG A 513 -16.70 -13.33 -23.25
N LYS A 514 -16.40 -14.53 -22.74
CA LYS A 514 -16.70 -15.82 -23.37
C LYS A 514 -18.22 -16.00 -23.49
N LEU A 515 -18.96 -15.69 -22.44
CA LEU A 515 -20.41 -15.78 -22.39
C LEU A 515 -21.08 -14.84 -23.42
N TRP A 516 -20.63 -13.57 -23.49
CA TRP A 516 -21.09 -12.60 -24.48
C TRP A 516 -20.97 -13.09 -25.93
N LYS A 517 -19.89 -13.83 -26.22
CA LYS A 517 -19.60 -14.33 -27.58
C LYS A 517 -20.30 -15.63 -27.91
N LYS A 518 -20.91 -16.32 -26.95
CA LYS A 518 -21.42 -17.68 -27.13
C LYS A 518 -22.69 -17.72 -28.01
N ASN A 519 -23.73 -17.00 -27.60
CA ASN A 519 -25.03 -16.97 -28.27
C ASN A 519 -25.89 -15.78 -27.78
N VAL A 520 -27.14 -15.67 -28.27
CA VAL A 520 -28.08 -14.61 -27.89
C VAL A 520 -28.39 -14.68 -26.39
N ALA A 521 -28.63 -15.87 -25.82
CA ALA A 521 -28.90 -16.03 -24.40
C ALA A 521 -27.69 -15.53 -23.54
N GLY A 522 -26.46 -15.79 -23.98
CA GLY A 522 -25.27 -15.25 -23.35
C GLY A 522 -25.22 -13.71 -23.37
N LYS A 523 -25.60 -13.09 -24.48
CA LYS A 523 -25.69 -11.62 -24.59
C LYS A 523 -26.74 -11.01 -23.66
N LEU A 524 -27.85 -11.70 -23.42
CA LEU A 524 -28.88 -11.28 -22.47
C LEU A 524 -28.49 -11.52 -21.01
N ALA A 525 -27.77 -12.59 -20.73
CA ALA A 525 -27.28 -12.92 -19.37
C ALA A 525 -26.15 -12.01 -18.89
N VAL A 526 -25.29 -11.52 -19.79
CA VAL A 526 -24.11 -10.73 -19.41
C VAL A 526 -24.46 -9.42 -18.69
N PRO A 527 -25.43 -8.59 -19.12
CA PRO A 527 -25.81 -7.40 -18.37
C PRO A 527 -26.23 -7.70 -16.92
N VAL A 528 -27.05 -8.74 -16.73
CA VAL A 528 -27.48 -9.18 -15.40
C VAL A 528 -26.28 -9.61 -14.56
N LEU A 529 -25.39 -10.41 -15.13
CA LEU A 529 -24.17 -10.87 -14.45
C LEU A 529 -23.24 -9.70 -14.09
N VAL A 530 -23.08 -8.71 -14.98
CA VAL A 530 -22.27 -7.51 -14.70
C VAL A 530 -22.87 -6.70 -13.56
N ILE A 531 -24.20 -6.52 -13.54
CA ILE A 531 -24.89 -5.85 -12.42
C ILE A 531 -24.63 -6.62 -11.11
N CYS A 532 -24.80 -7.95 -11.11
CA CYS A 532 -24.52 -8.77 -9.93
C CYS A 532 -23.06 -8.65 -9.44
N LEU A 533 -22.12 -8.48 -10.36
CA LEU A 533 -20.68 -8.36 -10.04
C LEU A 533 -20.24 -6.94 -9.64
N THR A 534 -21.04 -5.90 -9.89
CA THR A 534 -20.56 -4.52 -9.76
C THR A 534 -21.48 -3.58 -8.99
N ALA A 535 -22.76 -3.89 -8.82
CA ALA A 535 -23.74 -2.95 -8.25
C ALA A 535 -23.36 -2.46 -6.85
N THR A 536 -22.93 -3.36 -5.96
CA THR A 536 -22.47 -2.99 -4.61
C THR A 536 -21.26 -2.07 -4.67
N GLY A 537 -20.28 -2.38 -5.53
CA GLY A 537 -19.08 -1.55 -5.69
C GLY A 537 -19.36 -0.18 -6.32
N ILE A 538 -20.32 -0.07 -7.24
CA ILE A 538 -20.76 1.21 -7.81
C ILE A 538 -21.41 2.06 -6.71
N TYR A 539 -22.25 1.45 -5.86
CA TYR A 539 -22.84 2.12 -4.73
C TYR A 539 -21.77 2.60 -3.72
N ASP A 540 -20.83 1.72 -3.34
CA ASP A 540 -19.71 2.08 -2.47
C ASP A 540 -18.88 3.23 -3.05
N PHE A 541 -18.65 3.25 -4.36
CA PHE A 541 -17.96 4.34 -5.02
C PHE A 541 -18.71 5.67 -4.90
N ALA A 542 -20.04 5.64 -5.05
CA ALA A 542 -20.87 6.83 -4.81
C ALA A 542 -20.79 7.31 -3.35
N VAL A 543 -20.74 6.38 -2.38
CA VAL A 543 -20.51 6.71 -0.97
C VAL A 543 -19.13 7.35 -0.76
N ILE A 544 -18.07 6.83 -1.38
CA ILE A 544 -16.74 7.46 -1.31
C ILE A 544 -16.80 8.93 -1.75
N LEU A 545 -17.48 9.22 -2.86
CA LEU A 545 -17.60 10.59 -3.34
C LEU A 545 -18.38 11.49 -2.37
N LYS A 546 -19.50 11.01 -1.83
CA LYS A 546 -20.34 11.78 -0.91
C LYS A 546 -19.68 12.00 0.45
N ALA A 547 -19.10 10.95 1.02
CA ALA A 547 -18.46 11.01 2.33
C ALA A 547 -17.21 11.90 2.34
N ASN A 548 -16.54 12.04 1.20
CA ASN A 548 -15.36 12.90 1.05
C ASN A 548 -15.66 14.26 0.37
N ALA A 549 -16.92 14.67 0.32
CA ALA A 549 -17.32 15.98 -0.19
C ALA A 549 -16.68 17.13 0.60
N PRO A 550 -16.50 18.33 0.02
CA PRO A 550 -15.75 19.42 0.64
C PRO A 550 -16.14 19.76 2.09
N GLY A 551 -17.41 19.70 2.45
CA GLY A 551 -17.87 19.99 3.82
C GLY A 551 -17.65 18.88 4.85
N ARG A 552 -17.07 17.74 4.45
CA ARG A 552 -16.88 16.54 5.30
C ARG A 552 -15.41 16.14 5.47
N ARG A 553 -14.49 17.00 5.09
CA ARG A 553 -13.05 16.72 5.15
C ARG A 553 -12.46 17.19 6.46
N VAL A 554 -11.47 16.45 6.96
CA VAL A 554 -10.60 16.92 8.02
C VAL A 554 -9.64 17.96 7.42
N ALA A 555 -9.50 19.11 8.07
CA ALA A 555 -8.66 20.21 7.62
C ALA A 555 -7.60 20.50 8.69
N VAL A 556 -6.32 20.58 8.27
CA VAL A 556 -5.20 20.89 9.15
C VAL A 556 -4.38 22.03 8.55
N ARG A 557 -4.11 23.08 9.34
CA ARG A 557 -3.26 24.19 8.93
C ARG A 557 -1.79 23.77 9.03
N MET A 558 -1.07 23.85 7.90
CA MET A 558 0.32 23.36 7.79
C MET A 558 1.38 24.43 8.08
N ASP A 559 0.97 25.69 8.22
CA ASP A 559 1.85 26.83 8.44
C ASP A 559 1.54 27.58 9.75
N SER A 560 0.90 26.90 10.71
CA SER A 560 0.62 27.48 12.03
C SER A 560 1.91 27.77 12.79
N THR A 561 1.81 28.70 13.76
CA THR A 561 2.91 29.02 14.67
C THR A 561 3.33 27.80 15.48
N LEU A 562 2.37 26.97 15.90
CA LEU A 562 2.60 25.71 16.61
C LEU A 562 3.43 24.71 15.76
N THR A 563 3.00 24.44 14.52
CA THR A 563 3.73 23.53 13.62
C THR A 563 5.17 24.01 13.38
N LYS A 564 5.35 25.31 13.16
CA LYS A 564 6.69 25.90 12.96
C LYS A 564 7.55 25.76 14.20
N TRP A 565 7.01 26.12 15.36
CA TRP A 565 7.75 26.04 16.61
C TRP A 565 8.21 24.61 16.89
N ILE A 566 7.33 23.60 16.73
CA ILE A 566 7.69 22.20 16.91
C ILE A 566 8.82 21.80 15.95
N THR A 567 8.68 22.09 14.66
CA THR A 567 9.70 21.73 13.64
C THR A 567 11.05 22.43 13.85
N GLU A 568 11.07 23.60 14.52
CA GLU A 568 12.30 24.36 14.80
C GLU A 568 12.99 23.95 16.12
N HIS A 569 12.26 23.35 17.07
CA HIS A 569 12.75 23.10 18.41
C HIS A 569 12.80 21.64 18.83
N LEU A 570 12.05 20.75 18.16
CA LEU A 570 12.06 19.33 18.44
C LEU A 570 12.74 18.56 17.29
N ASP A 571 13.31 17.41 17.63
CA ASP A 571 13.78 16.44 16.66
C ASP A 571 13.28 15.01 17.00
N SER A 572 13.71 14.00 16.26
CA SER A 572 13.26 12.62 16.46
C SER A 572 13.72 12.00 17.78
N THR A 573 14.59 12.64 18.56
CA THR A 573 15.01 12.19 19.90
C THR A 573 14.10 12.75 20.99
N ASP A 574 13.36 13.81 20.69
CA ASP A 574 12.40 14.41 21.61
C ASP A 574 11.09 13.61 21.64
N LEU A 575 10.52 13.51 22.83
CA LEU A 575 9.26 12.81 23.06
C LEU A 575 8.25 13.76 23.68
N ILE A 576 7.21 14.11 22.91
CA ILE A 576 6.18 15.02 23.38
C ILE A 576 4.95 14.26 23.89
N LEU A 577 4.56 14.50 25.13
CA LEU A 577 3.29 14.03 25.67
C LEU A 577 2.15 14.98 25.22
N THR A 578 1.09 14.42 24.67
CA THR A 578 -0.06 15.16 24.13
C THR A 578 -1.37 14.46 24.51
N PRO A 579 -2.53 15.11 24.35
CA PRO A 579 -3.81 14.41 24.22
C PRO A 579 -3.77 13.36 23.08
N GLU A 580 -4.78 12.50 23.01
CA GLU A 580 -4.89 11.46 21.99
C GLU A 580 -5.12 12.06 20.59
N TYR A 581 -4.08 12.64 20.01
CA TYR A 581 -4.16 13.28 18.70
C TYR A 581 -4.14 12.27 17.55
N SER A 582 -5.08 12.43 16.63
CA SER A 582 -5.12 11.69 15.37
C SER A 582 -4.41 12.46 14.25
N MET A 583 -5.07 13.43 13.62
CA MET A 583 -4.54 14.26 12.53
C MET A 583 -4.74 15.74 12.88
N ASN A 584 -3.68 16.40 13.27
CA ASN A 584 -3.69 17.81 13.64
C ASN A 584 -2.34 18.48 13.36
N GLU A 585 -2.17 19.72 13.79
CA GLU A 585 -0.96 20.52 13.58
C GLU A 585 0.30 19.90 14.21
N VAL A 586 0.16 19.25 15.37
CA VAL A 586 1.28 18.59 16.08
C VAL A 586 1.72 17.34 15.31
N THR A 587 0.78 16.46 14.91
CA THR A 587 1.12 15.26 14.13
C THR A 587 1.68 15.61 12.75
N MET A 588 1.26 16.75 12.18
CA MET A 588 1.75 17.23 10.88
C MET A 588 3.09 17.98 10.98
N SER A 589 3.63 18.25 12.15
CA SER A 589 5.03 18.68 12.30
C SER A 589 6.02 17.53 12.08
N GLY A 590 5.63 16.29 12.37
CA GLY A 590 6.49 15.10 12.31
C GLY A 590 7.03 14.67 13.68
N ALA A 591 6.66 15.37 14.76
CA ALA A 591 7.09 15.09 16.13
C ALA A 591 6.78 13.65 16.59
N MET A 592 7.63 13.14 17.49
CA MET A 592 7.43 11.85 18.14
C MET A 592 6.53 12.00 19.37
N LEU A 593 5.30 11.49 19.26
CA LEU A 593 4.32 11.51 20.34
C LEU A 593 4.59 10.37 21.33
N TYR A 594 4.51 10.64 22.63
CA TYR A 594 4.60 9.61 23.66
C TYR A 594 3.50 8.55 23.49
N CYS A 595 2.25 9.00 23.35
CA CYS A 595 1.10 8.16 23.03
C CYS A 595 0.08 9.01 22.27
N GLY A 596 0.09 8.95 20.94
CA GLY A 596 -0.93 9.60 20.13
C GLY A 596 -2.26 8.83 20.17
N TRP A 597 -3.02 8.78 19.07
CA TRP A 597 -4.25 8.00 19.04
C TRP A 597 -3.93 6.49 19.27
N PRO A 598 -4.36 5.90 20.39
CA PRO A 598 -3.87 4.58 20.83
C PRO A 598 -4.13 3.45 19.81
N TYR A 599 -5.26 3.51 19.09
CA TYR A 599 -5.61 2.52 18.06
C TYR A 599 -4.52 2.36 16.98
N TYR A 600 -3.84 3.44 16.58
CA TYR A 600 -2.81 3.37 15.55
C TYR A 600 -1.59 2.57 16.00
N ALA A 601 -1.16 2.79 17.22
CA ALA A 601 -0.04 2.06 17.81
C ALA A 601 -0.43 0.61 18.14
N TRP A 602 -1.60 0.38 18.74
CA TRP A 602 -2.12 -0.95 19.04
C TRP A 602 -2.23 -1.81 17.77
N SER A 603 -2.80 -1.28 16.69
CA SER A 603 -2.94 -2.01 15.43
C SER A 603 -1.60 -2.36 14.77
N ALA A 604 -0.54 -1.62 15.08
CA ALA A 604 0.84 -1.90 14.69
C ALA A 604 1.55 -2.90 15.63
N GLY A 605 0.91 -3.31 16.74
CA GLY A 605 1.43 -4.31 17.68
C GLY A 605 2.18 -3.74 18.88
N TYR A 606 1.97 -2.45 19.21
CA TYR A 606 2.48 -1.86 20.46
C TYR A 606 1.52 -2.13 21.64
N ASP A 607 2.07 -2.23 22.84
CA ASP A 607 1.28 -2.23 24.08
C ASP A 607 0.96 -0.76 24.45
N THR A 608 -0.24 -0.33 24.17
CA THR A 608 -0.67 1.04 24.41
C THR A 608 -1.24 1.28 25.81
N ASN A 609 -1.67 0.21 26.51
CA ASN A 609 -2.37 0.35 27.80
C ASN A 609 -1.52 1.02 28.86
N TYR A 610 -0.25 0.64 28.96
CA TYR A 610 0.68 1.21 29.94
C TYR A 610 0.88 2.71 29.71
N ARG A 611 1.22 3.13 28.47
CA ARG A 611 1.46 4.55 28.16
C ARG A 611 0.19 5.40 28.26
N ALA A 612 -0.95 4.86 27.86
CA ALA A 612 -2.23 5.55 28.05
C ALA A 612 -2.51 5.81 29.53
N GLY A 613 -2.29 4.82 30.39
CA GLY A 613 -2.43 4.98 31.85
C GLY A 613 -1.44 5.99 32.44
N ALA A 614 -0.17 5.92 32.05
CA ALA A 614 0.87 6.86 32.49
C ALA A 614 0.55 8.31 32.03
N ALA A 615 0.05 8.48 30.79
CA ALA A 615 -0.36 9.80 30.30
C ALA A 615 -1.50 10.39 31.15
N VAL A 616 -2.52 9.58 31.46
CA VAL A 616 -3.61 10.02 32.35
C VAL A 616 -3.06 10.42 33.72
N GLU A 617 -2.21 9.60 34.33
CA GLU A 617 -1.62 9.85 35.65
C GLU A 617 -0.78 11.14 35.64
N ILE A 618 0.06 11.38 34.63
CA ILE A 618 0.87 12.60 34.50
C ILE A 618 -0.03 13.85 34.44
N TYR A 619 -1.12 13.81 33.67
CA TYR A 619 -1.98 14.98 33.51
C TYR A 619 -2.95 15.22 34.68
N THR A 620 -3.28 14.20 35.46
CA THR A 620 -4.35 14.30 36.50
C THR A 620 -3.84 14.17 37.92
N SER A 621 -2.57 13.86 38.14
CA SER A 621 -2.00 13.70 39.48
C SER A 621 -1.86 15.04 40.22
N ASP A 622 -2.22 15.05 41.53
CA ASP A 622 -1.99 16.17 42.46
C ASP A 622 -0.57 16.19 43.04
N SER A 623 0.26 15.10 42.83
CA SER A 623 1.60 15.02 43.39
C SER A 623 2.66 15.43 42.35
N PRO A 624 3.35 16.56 42.56
CA PRO A 624 4.47 16.97 41.70
C PRO A 624 5.59 15.95 41.64
N GLU A 625 5.87 15.27 42.76
CA GLU A 625 6.93 14.23 42.80
C GLU A 625 6.60 13.06 41.91
N ARG A 626 5.33 12.63 41.89
CA ARG A 626 4.90 11.52 41.05
C ARG A 626 4.89 11.89 39.57
N VAL A 627 4.43 13.10 39.23
CA VAL A 627 4.50 13.61 37.86
C VAL A 627 5.95 13.67 37.36
N LYS A 628 6.87 14.19 38.19
CA LYS A 628 8.28 14.27 37.85
C LYS A 628 8.90 12.87 37.64
N GLU A 629 8.62 11.94 38.55
CA GLU A 629 9.09 10.55 38.46
C GLU A 629 8.66 9.90 37.14
N LEU A 630 7.38 10.02 36.76
CA LEU A 630 6.87 9.43 35.54
C LEU A 630 7.45 10.06 34.28
N VAL A 631 7.55 11.40 34.24
CA VAL A 631 8.11 12.13 33.10
C VAL A 631 9.57 11.72 32.87
N GLU A 632 10.38 11.63 33.94
CA GLU A 632 11.76 11.18 33.88
C GLU A 632 11.88 9.70 33.48
N GLN A 633 11.05 8.82 34.08
CA GLN A 633 11.06 7.38 33.77
C GLN A 633 10.70 7.11 32.33
N GLU A 634 9.72 7.83 31.77
CA GLU A 634 9.24 7.64 30.40
C GLU A 634 10.06 8.43 29.35
N GLY A 635 11.02 9.24 29.79
CA GLY A 635 11.87 10.04 28.90
C GLY A 635 11.11 11.09 28.12
N ILE A 636 10.04 11.65 28.70
CA ILE A 636 9.24 12.71 28.07
C ILE A 636 10.03 14.02 28.16
N THR A 637 10.26 14.67 27.02
CA THR A 637 11.03 15.93 26.94
C THR A 637 10.11 17.15 26.89
N TYR A 638 8.89 17.00 26.41
CA TYR A 638 7.89 18.07 26.34
C TYR A 638 6.52 17.58 26.75
N LEU A 639 5.76 18.48 27.42
CA LEU A 639 4.37 18.24 27.79
C LEU A 639 3.50 19.32 27.13
N LEU A 640 2.54 18.90 26.30
CA LEU A 640 1.58 19.81 25.68
C LEU A 640 0.30 19.80 26.50
N TYR A 641 -0.14 20.99 26.91
CA TYR A 641 -1.43 21.22 27.55
C TYR A 641 -2.35 21.97 26.60
N GLU A 642 -3.59 21.50 26.48
CA GLU A 642 -4.67 22.17 25.76
C GLU A 642 -5.73 22.63 26.74
N GLU A 643 -6.17 23.89 26.59
CA GLU A 643 -7.14 24.49 27.49
C GLU A 643 -8.42 23.64 27.63
N ASN A 644 -8.87 23.41 28.86
CA ASN A 644 -10.03 22.58 29.20
C ASN A 644 -9.91 21.09 28.78
N MET A 645 -8.70 20.57 28.53
CA MET A 645 -8.53 19.16 28.25
C MET A 645 -8.91 18.32 29.48
N THR A 646 -9.52 17.17 29.22
CA THR A 646 -9.90 16.19 30.25
C THR A 646 -9.49 14.80 29.79
N PHE A 647 -9.13 13.95 30.75
CA PHE A 647 -8.99 12.51 30.51
C PHE A 647 -10.10 11.80 31.27
N GLU A 648 -11.00 11.14 30.54
CA GLU A 648 -12.25 10.60 31.05
C GLU A 648 -13.06 11.70 31.77
N GLU A 649 -13.32 11.56 33.08
CA GLU A 649 -14.00 12.57 33.89
C GLU A 649 -13.03 13.49 34.68
N ASN A 650 -11.70 13.25 34.56
CA ASN A 650 -10.69 13.94 35.34
C ASN A 650 -10.22 15.22 34.64
N ILE A 651 -10.19 16.32 35.38
CA ILE A 651 -9.64 17.59 34.91
C ILE A 651 -8.11 17.53 35.00
N CYS A 652 -7.44 18.00 33.94
CA CYS A 652 -5.98 18.05 33.92
C CYS A 652 -5.42 19.13 34.85
N ARG A 653 -4.37 18.78 35.57
CA ARG A 653 -3.68 19.62 36.56
C ARG A 653 -2.53 20.40 35.95
N GLU A 654 -2.87 21.39 35.13
CA GLU A 654 -1.85 22.28 34.54
C GLU A 654 -1.01 22.97 35.61
N ASP A 655 -1.59 23.33 36.75
CA ASP A 655 -0.90 23.98 37.88
C ASP A 655 0.27 23.16 38.41
N VAL A 656 0.14 21.83 38.45
CA VAL A 656 1.23 20.91 38.85
C VAL A 656 2.33 20.90 37.80
N ILE A 657 1.97 20.80 36.50
CA ILE A 657 2.92 20.81 35.39
C ILE A 657 3.71 22.12 35.35
N ALA A 658 3.00 23.26 35.44
CA ALA A 658 3.59 24.60 35.42
C ALA A 658 4.50 24.90 36.63
N ALA A 659 4.25 24.24 37.77
CA ALA A 659 5.11 24.35 38.93
C ALA A 659 6.44 23.56 38.76
N LEU A 660 6.45 22.51 37.92
CA LEU A 660 7.62 21.64 37.70
C LEU A 660 8.45 22.08 36.52
N TYR A 661 7.84 22.57 35.45
CA TYR A 661 8.49 22.74 34.15
C TYR A 661 8.28 24.14 33.58
N PRO A 662 9.30 24.75 32.94
CA PRO A 662 9.17 26.06 32.32
C PRO A 662 8.23 26.03 31.11
N LEU A 663 7.42 27.05 30.97
CA LEU A 663 6.62 27.29 29.78
C LEU A 663 7.56 27.72 28.62
N VAL A 664 7.57 26.97 27.52
CA VAL A 664 8.45 27.21 26.37
C VAL A 664 7.71 27.69 25.12
N TYR A 665 6.40 27.42 25.05
CA TYR A 665 5.55 27.87 23.94
C TYR A 665 4.12 28.14 24.40
N THR A 666 3.49 29.18 23.81
CA THR A 666 2.06 29.45 23.92
C THR A 666 1.51 29.76 22.51
N SER A 667 0.38 29.15 22.15
CA SER A 667 -0.28 29.45 20.87
C SER A 667 -0.86 30.87 20.85
N ASP A 668 -1.09 31.42 19.62
CA ASP A 668 -1.59 32.76 19.43
C ASP A 668 -2.97 33.01 20.11
N ASP A 669 -3.77 31.97 20.29
CA ASP A 669 -5.07 31.99 20.98
C ASP A 669 -4.98 31.54 22.44
N GLU A 670 -3.77 31.37 22.99
CA GLU A 670 -3.43 30.94 24.34
C GLU A 670 -4.02 29.57 24.77
N ARG A 671 -4.59 28.82 23.84
CA ARG A 671 -5.22 27.53 24.13
C ARG A 671 -4.23 26.37 24.27
N ILE A 672 -3.12 26.45 23.58
CA ILE A 672 -2.08 25.39 23.62
C ILE A 672 -0.85 25.97 24.28
N ARG A 673 -0.36 25.27 25.29
CA ARG A 673 0.87 25.60 26.02
C ARG A 673 1.79 24.36 26.02
N ILE A 674 3.09 24.57 25.84
CA ILE A 674 4.08 23.49 25.88
C ILE A 674 5.08 23.81 26.99
N TYR A 675 5.33 22.82 27.84
CA TYR A 675 6.29 22.85 28.94
C TYR A 675 7.48 21.98 28.61
N GLY A 676 8.71 22.47 28.85
CA GLY A 676 9.94 21.74 28.59
C GLY A 676 10.39 20.96 29.83
N ALA A 677 10.47 19.63 29.74
CA ALA A 677 10.90 18.75 30.81
C ALA A 677 12.35 18.25 30.65
N GLY A 678 12.92 18.34 29.44
CA GLY A 678 14.33 18.03 29.17
C GLY A 678 15.29 19.12 29.67
N GLU A 679 16.61 18.87 29.60
CA GLU A 679 17.58 19.94 29.77
C GLU A 679 17.38 20.96 28.64
N VAL A 680 16.64 22.03 28.95
CA VAL A 680 16.50 23.17 28.04
C VAL A 680 17.91 23.76 27.92
N SER A 681 18.61 23.47 26.82
CA SER A 681 19.82 24.20 26.50
C SER A 681 19.41 25.69 26.44
N ALA A 682 19.84 26.42 27.44
CA ALA A 682 19.61 27.86 27.50
C ALA A 682 20.24 28.50 26.25
N PHE A 683 19.40 28.95 25.33
CA PHE A 683 19.79 29.75 24.18
C PHE A 683 20.08 31.20 24.60
#